data_6a48780f4fe3ab8826224e85442f73d1
#
_entry.id   6a48780f4fe3ab8826224e85442f73d1
#
_cell.length_a   1.000
_cell.length_b   1.000
_cell.length_c   1.000
_cell.angle_alpha   90.00
_cell.angle_beta   90.00
_cell.angle_gamma   90.00
#
_symmetry.space_group_name_H-M   'P 1'
#
loop_
_entity.id
_entity.type
_entity.pdbx_description
1 polymer ?
#
loop_
_entity_poly.entity_id
_entity_poly.type
_entity_poly.pdbx_seq_one_letter_code
_entity_poly.pdbx_strand_id
1 'polypeptide(L)'
;MLLCGPVVSQEENPTPKTTKKKVAQVEDTDKEKEKEKAPDLKKTLAEFKKELAATKTELEETKKSAAESEKALAELKKEALSAATKAEAAGKTGDEVKKTVDALQVSMKGIGDFAETKKTVDETKKTLDEVKSTANDGKSFGDDAKKKGDTSWMLTSSAFVMFMVPGLALFYGGMVRRKNVLATMMQSMAALAVVGVFWIVFGYGLAFGPSQIKINFLGVEDGGVIGWSWDLFCLKGVAADQFLPGYNIPVYVHVMFQGMFAIITPALISGAIAERIRFWPFCIFMILWVSFVYCPLAHMVWAFDWFDPSVLVAKRGSNAIGFLGKLGALDFAGGTVVHIAAGMAGFAACLVLRRRDGYPKTAIHPNSMVLTLLGAGLLWFGWFGFNGGSATASTYQAASAFTATQAAAAAAGLGWMLIEWLHKGKPTALGLASGIVAGLVAVTPASGYVYVWGGIVIGLAAALICYIAVWLKGLFKYDDSLDAFGVHGIGGFVGAVLTGLFCSTAINPGGASSGGDGPFAWKWSRARVEEIKKELPEADKKAAEEAKKLDEPKKKVEEAEKKVADAEAEVKKITDAKGDAAEATKKLDEAKKALDDEKKPLADVQAVVDDAAATAKSLKDESDKLQAIIDKQDDKEHDGKDKKGPYSQFFIQVKAASISVGFAFVVSAILVLLTHVITLGNFSTSKKDETEGLDHSEHGEVGFDFGFATETIRAGTSEPRAATSPKGNGRFEVSVDGVTHAELKTVWNALCQPSDHPADPNFLAVYPHVTTLSGTKFRLRGGDHAALIAKLETLLKKRLPGKAIKVTPA
;
A
#
# COMPACT_ATOMS: atom_id res chain seq x y z
N MET A 1 -25.68 -1.76 -37.02
CA MET A 1 -26.72 -2.79 -37.16
C MET A 1 -27.03 -3.27 -35.79
N LEU A 2 -28.01 -2.65 -35.12
CA LEU A 2 -29.40 -3.03 -34.97
C LEU A 2 -29.51 -4.37 -34.18
N LEU A 3 -30.02 -4.35 -32.91
CA LEU A 3 -31.44 -4.40 -32.65
C LEU A 3 -31.80 -3.91 -31.24
N CYS A 4 -32.79 -3.03 -31.21
CA CYS A 4 -33.57 -2.56 -30.06
C CYS A 4 -34.70 -3.53 -29.72
N GLY A 5 -35.08 -3.54 -28.41
CA GLY A 5 -36.43 -3.59 -27.93
C GLY A 5 -36.74 -4.69 -26.91
N PRO A 6 -37.79 -4.61 -26.09
CA PRO A 6 -38.51 -3.43 -25.62
C PRO A 6 -38.62 -3.30 -24.09
N VAL A 7 -39.03 -2.13 -23.66
CA VAL A 7 -39.46 -1.72 -22.32
C VAL A 7 -40.67 -2.52 -21.84
N VAL A 8 -40.62 -3.05 -20.61
CA VAL A 8 -41.82 -3.49 -19.87
C VAL A 8 -41.85 -2.77 -18.53
N SER A 9 -43.02 -2.25 -18.27
CA SER A 9 -43.47 -1.39 -17.19
C SER A 9 -43.27 -1.93 -15.78
N GLN A 10 -43.13 -0.96 -14.88
CA GLN A 10 -43.15 -1.05 -13.42
C GLN A 10 -44.33 -1.86 -12.88
N GLU A 11 -44.07 -2.79 -11.99
CA GLU A 11 -44.99 -3.16 -10.90
C GLU A 11 -44.23 -3.01 -9.57
N GLU A 12 -44.84 -2.25 -8.68
CA GLU A 12 -44.41 -2.07 -7.29
C GLU A 12 -44.49 -3.38 -6.53
N ASN A 13 -43.43 -3.76 -5.79
CA ASN A 13 -43.48 -4.84 -4.84
C ASN A 13 -42.90 -4.43 -3.49
N PRO A 14 -43.51 -4.86 -2.38
CA PRO A 14 -43.33 -4.27 -1.07
C PRO A 14 -42.01 -4.74 -0.39
N THR A 15 -41.47 -3.87 0.40
CA THR A 15 -40.24 -4.03 1.24
C THR A 15 -40.31 -5.27 2.15
N PRO A 16 -39.33 -6.17 2.14
CA PRO A 16 -39.20 -7.22 3.15
C PRO A 16 -38.33 -6.80 4.31
N LYS A 17 -38.97 -6.44 5.43
CA LYS A 17 -38.32 -6.25 6.74
C LYS A 17 -37.86 -7.55 7.42
N THR A 18 -38.01 -8.69 6.81
CA THR A 18 -37.80 -10.00 7.42
C THR A 18 -36.53 -10.73 6.97
N THR A 19 -35.83 -10.23 5.96
CA THR A 19 -34.63 -10.93 5.42
C THR A 19 -33.33 -10.55 6.14
N LYS A 20 -33.27 -9.35 6.75
CA LYS A 20 -32.07 -8.93 7.50
C LYS A 20 -31.81 -9.70 8.81
N LYS A 21 -32.86 -10.27 9.42
CA LYS A 21 -32.70 -11.03 10.68
C LYS A 21 -32.24 -12.48 10.46
N LYS A 22 -32.48 -13.05 9.27
CA LYS A 22 -32.01 -14.42 8.95
C LYS A 22 -30.57 -14.46 8.45
N VAL A 23 -30.10 -13.41 7.77
CA VAL A 23 -28.69 -13.32 7.30
C VAL A 23 -27.77 -13.06 8.49
N ALA A 24 -28.17 -12.22 9.45
CA ALA A 24 -27.37 -11.97 10.66
C ALA A 24 -27.26 -13.20 11.57
N GLN A 25 -28.28 -14.07 11.61
CA GLN A 25 -28.21 -15.31 12.42
C GLN A 25 -27.36 -16.41 11.77
N VAL A 26 -27.23 -16.42 10.44
CA VAL A 26 -26.36 -17.37 9.73
C VAL A 26 -24.90 -16.93 9.80
N GLU A 27 -24.62 -15.63 9.74
CA GLU A 27 -23.26 -15.10 9.90
C GLU A 27 -22.73 -15.24 11.34
N ASP A 28 -23.57 -15.14 12.37
CA ASP A 28 -23.14 -15.36 13.76
C ASP A 28 -22.89 -16.84 14.08
N THR A 29 -23.69 -17.76 13.52
CA THR A 29 -23.46 -19.20 13.74
C THR A 29 -22.22 -19.74 13.02
N ASP A 30 -21.83 -19.16 11.89
CA ASP A 30 -20.60 -19.54 11.22
C ASP A 30 -19.36 -18.93 11.87
N LYS A 31 -19.45 -17.72 12.40
CA LYS A 31 -18.38 -17.09 13.20
C LYS A 31 -18.17 -17.78 14.55
N GLU A 32 -19.22 -18.29 15.19
CA GLU A 32 -19.07 -19.10 16.42
C GLU A 32 -18.45 -20.47 16.11
N LYS A 33 -18.81 -21.13 15.03
CA LYS A 33 -18.19 -22.40 14.59
C LYS A 33 -16.74 -22.27 14.15
N GLU A 34 -16.35 -21.12 13.57
CA GLU A 34 -14.94 -20.85 13.26
C GLU A 34 -14.11 -20.50 14.51
N LYS A 35 -14.68 -19.82 15.51
CA LYS A 35 -14.00 -19.51 16.78
C LYS A 35 -13.82 -20.75 17.65
N GLU A 36 -14.73 -21.71 17.62
CA GLU A 36 -14.63 -22.96 18.34
C GLU A 36 -13.58 -23.93 17.75
N LYS A 37 -13.32 -23.87 16.45
CA LYS A 37 -12.36 -24.74 15.75
C LYS A 37 -10.89 -24.30 15.84
N ALA A 38 -10.61 -23.03 16.02
CA ALA A 38 -9.24 -22.51 15.97
C ALA A 38 -8.36 -22.86 17.20
N PRO A 39 -8.85 -22.90 18.46
CA PRO A 39 -8.07 -23.35 19.62
C PRO A 39 -7.81 -24.85 19.60
N ASP A 40 -8.76 -25.64 19.13
CA ASP A 40 -8.66 -27.10 19.06
C ASP A 40 -7.58 -27.56 18.07
N LEU A 41 -7.47 -26.87 16.93
CA LEU A 41 -6.47 -27.20 15.91
C LEU A 41 -5.02 -26.99 16.37
N LYS A 42 -4.76 -25.95 17.21
CA LYS A 42 -3.43 -25.70 17.78
C LYS A 42 -3.08 -26.73 18.85
N LYS A 43 -4.02 -27.11 19.66
CA LYS A 43 -3.87 -28.14 20.71
C LYS A 43 -3.63 -29.51 20.06
N THR A 44 -4.45 -29.87 19.11
CA THR A 44 -4.32 -31.09 18.30
C THR A 44 -2.98 -31.15 17.56
N LEU A 45 -2.51 -30.04 16.98
CA LEU A 45 -1.20 -29.98 16.32
C LEU A 45 -0.03 -30.11 17.30
N ALA A 46 -0.16 -29.59 18.54
CA ALA A 46 0.87 -29.70 19.55
C ALA A 46 0.93 -31.15 20.13
N GLU A 47 -0.23 -31.77 20.39
CA GLU A 47 -0.34 -33.16 20.78
C GLU A 47 0.20 -34.08 19.68
N PHE A 48 -0.16 -33.84 18.44
CA PHE A 48 0.34 -34.59 17.28
C PHE A 48 1.85 -34.50 17.09
N LYS A 49 2.45 -33.31 17.33
CA LYS A 49 3.91 -33.14 17.31
C LYS A 49 4.60 -33.92 18.41
N LYS A 50 3.98 -34.01 19.58
CA LYS A 50 4.49 -34.78 20.73
C LYS A 50 4.41 -36.28 20.47
N GLU A 51 3.28 -36.78 19.94
CA GLU A 51 3.10 -38.18 19.51
C GLU A 51 4.06 -38.56 18.40
N LEU A 52 4.25 -37.70 17.41
CA LEU A 52 5.20 -37.93 16.32
C LEU A 52 6.65 -38.04 16.84
N ALA A 53 7.03 -37.24 17.81
CA ALA A 53 8.36 -37.31 18.42
C ALA A 53 8.52 -38.62 19.21
N ALA A 54 7.52 -39.05 19.98
CA ALA A 54 7.52 -40.31 20.71
C ALA A 54 7.58 -41.51 19.77
N THR A 55 6.73 -41.52 18.74
CA THR A 55 6.69 -42.58 17.71
C THR A 55 8.00 -42.68 16.90
N LYS A 56 8.68 -41.57 16.64
CA LYS A 56 10.02 -41.59 16.04
C LYS A 56 11.06 -42.26 16.93
N THR A 57 11.03 -41.99 18.22
CA THR A 57 11.97 -42.57 19.18
C THR A 57 11.72 -44.06 19.30
N GLU A 58 10.47 -44.50 19.44
CA GLU A 58 10.10 -45.93 19.48
C GLU A 58 10.49 -46.66 18.18
N LEU A 59 10.31 -45.99 17.01
CA LEU A 59 10.73 -46.57 15.72
C LEU A 59 12.26 -46.78 15.64
N GLU A 60 13.05 -45.82 16.14
CA GLU A 60 14.54 -45.97 16.11
C GLU A 60 15.00 -47.08 17.12
N GLU A 61 14.36 -47.17 18.27
CA GLU A 61 14.64 -48.22 19.25
C GLU A 61 14.25 -49.61 18.68
N THR A 62 13.08 -49.69 18.05
CA THR A 62 12.59 -50.92 17.41
C THR A 62 13.45 -51.33 16.23
N LYS A 63 13.92 -50.38 15.41
CA LYS A 63 14.90 -50.68 14.31
C LYS A 63 16.22 -51.20 14.89
N LYS A 64 16.71 -50.65 15.99
CA LYS A 64 17.95 -51.08 16.60
C LYS A 64 17.81 -52.48 17.14
N SER A 65 16.69 -52.80 17.83
CA SER A 65 16.37 -54.14 18.33
C SER A 65 16.21 -55.15 17.19
N ALA A 66 15.56 -54.76 16.07
CA ALA A 66 15.42 -55.59 14.88
C ALA A 66 16.78 -55.88 14.22
N ALA A 67 17.68 -54.90 14.12
CA ALA A 67 19.03 -55.11 13.59
C ALA A 67 19.92 -56.00 14.47
N GLU A 68 19.78 -55.87 15.80
CA GLU A 68 20.47 -56.77 16.75
C GLU A 68 19.95 -58.20 16.65
N SER A 69 18.63 -58.38 16.49
CA SER A 69 18.00 -59.67 16.32
C SER A 69 18.39 -60.31 14.95
N GLU A 70 18.48 -59.54 13.90
CA GLU A 70 18.94 -60.01 12.57
C GLU A 70 20.41 -60.50 12.60
N LYS A 71 21.25 -59.75 13.35
CA LYS A 71 22.67 -60.13 13.54
C LYS A 71 22.80 -61.40 14.40
N ALA A 72 22.01 -61.55 15.45
CA ALA A 72 21.96 -62.77 16.27
C ALA A 72 21.47 -63.96 15.47
N LEU A 73 20.47 -63.76 14.59
CA LEU A 73 19.97 -64.83 13.69
C LEU A 73 21.04 -65.27 12.67
N ALA A 74 21.83 -64.32 12.16
CA ALA A 74 22.92 -64.61 11.21
C ALA A 74 24.05 -65.40 11.91
N GLU A 75 24.38 -65.05 13.15
CA GLU A 75 25.35 -65.82 13.96
C GLU A 75 24.85 -67.23 14.30
N LEU A 76 23.58 -67.38 14.73
CA LEU A 76 22.96 -68.67 14.96
C LEU A 76 22.93 -69.58 13.71
N LYS A 77 22.63 -69.01 12.54
CA LYS A 77 22.68 -69.72 11.26
C LYS A 77 24.10 -70.19 10.95
N LYS A 78 25.11 -69.38 11.24
CA LYS A 78 26.52 -69.72 11.04
C LYS A 78 27.01 -70.82 11.99
N GLU A 79 26.59 -70.77 13.27
CA GLU A 79 26.86 -71.80 14.25
C GLU A 79 26.15 -73.13 13.94
N ALA A 80 24.87 -73.05 13.49
CA ALA A 80 24.11 -74.22 13.08
C ALA A 80 24.73 -74.92 11.87
N LEU A 81 25.17 -74.12 10.88
CA LEU A 81 25.87 -74.64 9.72
C LEU A 81 27.27 -75.32 10.09
N SER A 82 28.00 -74.66 10.99
CA SER A 82 29.25 -75.14 11.54
C SER A 82 29.08 -76.45 12.36
N ALA A 83 27.99 -76.46 13.16
CA ALA A 83 27.67 -77.69 13.98
C ALA A 83 27.24 -78.89 13.07
N ALA A 84 26.41 -78.58 12.02
CA ALA A 84 26.01 -79.59 11.06
C ALA A 84 27.22 -80.15 10.28
N THR A 85 28.15 -79.32 9.79
CA THR A 85 29.38 -79.76 9.10
C THR A 85 30.30 -80.50 10.02
N LYS A 86 30.40 -80.13 11.33
CA LYS A 86 31.24 -80.93 12.28
C LYS A 86 30.58 -82.23 12.70
N ALA A 87 29.26 -82.36 12.73
CA ALA A 87 28.55 -83.59 12.99
C ALA A 87 28.66 -84.57 11.82
N GLU A 88 28.61 -84.05 10.61
CA GLU A 88 28.78 -84.82 9.39
C GLU A 88 30.24 -85.35 9.28
N ALA A 89 31.22 -84.51 9.65
CA ALA A 89 32.67 -84.95 9.63
C ALA A 89 33.02 -85.86 10.82
N ALA A 90 32.21 -85.97 11.86
CA ALA A 90 32.57 -86.73 13.07
C ALA A 90 31.85 -88.10 13.17
N GLY A 91 31.00 -88.53 12.18
CA GLY A 91 30.32 -89.84 12.17
C GLY A 91 29.43 -90.14 13.38
N LYS A 92 28.83 -89.06 13.98
CA LYS A 92 28.04 -89.12 15.25
C LYS A 92 26.64 -89.62 15.05
N THR A 93 26.13 -90.40 16.01
CA THR A 93 24.81 -91.05 16.00
C THR A 93 23.65 -90.04 16.17
N GLY A 94 22.48 -90.43 15.68
CA GLY A 94 21.30 -89.56 15.53
C GLY A 94 20.79 -88.82 16.83
N ASP A 95 21.20 -89.19 18.04
CA ASP A 95 20.77 -88.55 19.31
C ASP A 95 21.47 -87.17 19.59
N GLU A 96 22.73 -87.03 19.08
CA GLU A 96 23.44 -85.74 19.27
C GLU A 96 22.95 -84.68 18.26
N VAL A 97 22.56 -85.10 17.08
CA VAL A 97 21.92 -84.27 16.10
C VAL A 97 20.55 -83.76 16.56
N LYS A 98 19.83 -84.69 17.23
CA LYS A 98 18.50 -84.30 17.81
C LYS A 98 18.61 -83.26 18.91
N LYS A 99 19.64 -83.40 19.82
CA LYS A 99 19.87 -82.33 20.88
C LYS A 99 20.21 -80.98 20.26
N THR A 100 20.94 -80.96 19.18
CA THR A 100 21.29 -79.72 18.49
C THR A 100 20.08 -79.11 17.77
N VAL A 101 19.19 -79.95 17.21
CA VAL A 101 17.93 -79.53 16.59
C VAL A 101 16.96 -79.02 17.66
N ASP A 102 16.87 -79.64 18.79
CA ASP A 102 15.99 -79.20 19.92
C ASP A 102 16.49 -77.86 20.50
N ALA A 103 17.81 -77.66 20.64
CA ALA A 103 18.41 -76.37 21.00
C ALA A 103 18.15 -75.26 19.95
N LEU A 104 18.19 -75.61 18.69
CA LEU A 104 17.82 -74.72 17.59
C LEU A 104 16.34 -74.35 17.57
N GLN A 105 15.44 -75.32 17.90
CA GLN A 105 13.99 -75.06 18.00
C GLN A 105 13.65 -74.16 19.21
N VAL A 106 14.38 -74.25 20.33
CA VAL A 106 14.24 -73.28 21.42
C VAL A 106 14.71 -71.90 21.05
N SER A 107 15.84 -71.79 20.32
CA SER A 107 16.33 -70.51 19.80
C SER A 107 15.43 -69.94 18.72
N MET A 108 14.77 -70.76 17.90
CA MET A 108 13.76 -70.33 16.92
C MET A 108 12.44 -69.87 17.53
N LYS A 109 12.13 -70.23 18.79
CA LYS A 109 10.94 -69.67 19.46
C LYS A 109 11.04 -68.18 19.75
N GLY A 110 12.28 -67.68 19.89
CA GLY A 110 12.50 -66.21 19.93
C GLY A 110 12.28 -65.47 18.61
N ILE A 111 12.10 -66.21 17.48
CA ILE A 111 11.85 -65.62 16.13
C ILE A 111 10.36 -65.25 15.95
N GLY A 112 9.44 -65.81 16.77
CA GLY A 112 8.04 -65.40 16.79
C GLY A 112 7.89 -63.89 17.14
N ASP A 113 8.70 -63.43 18.10
CA ASP A 113 8.73 -62.04 18.52
C ASP A 113 9.30 -61.13 17.43
N PHE A 114 10.20 -61.63 16.57
CA PHE A 114 10.74 -60.87 15.45
C PHE A 114 9.71 -60.59 14.32
N ALA A 115 8.84 -61.58 14.04
CA ALA A 115 7.79 -61.39 13.03
C ALA A 115 6.75 -60.35 13.50
N GLU A 116 6.41 -60.35 14.80
CA GLU A 116 5.52 -59.37 15.44
C GLU A 116 6.15 -57.97 15.50
N THR A 117 7.44 -57.90 15.89
CA THR A 117 8.22 -56.66 15.86
C THR A 117 8.31 -56.07 14.46
N LYS A 118 8.55 -56.89 13.44
CA LYS A 118 8.58 -56.45 12.01
C LYS A 118 7.22 -55.90 11.56
N LYS A 119 6.14 -56.56 11.95
CA LYS A 119 4.77 -56.11 11.66
C LYS A 119 4.50 -54.75 12.31
N THR A 120 4.88 -54.56 13.56
CA THR A 120 4.76 -53.30 14.28
C THR A 120 5.61 -52.20 13.61
N VAL A 121 6.83 -52.51 13.15
CA VAL A 121 7.68 -51.55 12.39
C VAL A 121 7.01 -51.12 11.07
N ASP A 122 6.46 -52.10 10.33
CA ASP A 122 5.79 -51.80 9.04
C ASP A 122 4.50 -50.96 9.27
N GLU A 123 3.71 -51.28 10.30
CA GLU A 123 2.51 -50.45 10.69
C GLU A 123 2.91 -49.05 11.11
N THR A 124 3.95 -48.92 11.95
CA THR A 124 4.45 -47.61 12.41
C THR A 124 4.99 -46.78 11.23
N LYS A 125 5.69 -47.42 10.28
CA LYS A 125 6.17 -46.78 9.05
C LYS A 125 5.02 -46.30 8.20
N LYS A 126 3.95 -47.07 8.05
CA LYS A 126 2.74 -46.66 7.30
C LYS A 126 2.09 -45.44 7.95
N THR A 127 1.92 -45.48 9.29
CA THR A 127 1.37 -44.30 10.03
C THR A 127 2.25 -43.07 9.89
N LEU A 128 3.57 -43.22 9.93
CA LEU A 128 4.52 -42.13 9.72
C LEU A 128 4.41 -41.52 8.30
N ASP A 129 4.21 -42.33 7.28
CA ASP A 129 4.04 -41.86 5.90
C ASP A 129 2.66 -41.18 5.70
N GLU A 130 1.61 -41.62 6.34
CA GLU A 130 0.30 -40.96 6.39
C GLU A 130 0.39 -39.61 7.10
N VAL A 131 1.10 -39.53 8.22
CA VAL A 131 1.38 -38.29 8.96
C VAL A 131 2.18 -37.30 8.12
N LYS A 132 3.20 -37.78 7.42
CA LYS A 132 3.99 -36.93 6.50
C LYS A 132 3.13 -36.39 5.34
N SER A 133 2.26 -37.22 4.76
CA SER A 133 1.32 -36.81 3.74
C SER A 133 0.40 -35.70 4.23
N THR A 134 -0.26 -35.91 5.38
CA THR A 134 -1.15 -34.92 6.02
C THR A 134 -0.42 -33.61 6.34
N ALA A 135 0.84 -33.70 6.82
CA ALA A 135 1.65 -32.53 7.12
C ALA A 135 2.03 -31.76 5.83
N ASN A 136 2.32 -32.47 4.73
CA ASN A 136 2.59 -31.87 3.44
C ASN A 136 1.33 -31.23 2.83
N ASP A 137 0.18 -31.86 2.96
CA ASP A 137 -1.12 -31.30 2.54
C ASP A 137 -1.42 -30.02 3.32
N GLY A 138 -1.25 -30.04 4.63
CA GLY A 138 -1.42 -28.85 5.48
C GLY A 138 -0.48 -27.71 5.10
N LYS A 139 0.77 -28.02 4.73
CA LYS A 139 1.72 -27.01 4.22
C LYS A 139 1.29 -26.47 2.87
N SER A 140 0.83 -27.33 1.96
CA SER A 140 0.34 -26.93 0.64
C SER A 140 -0.87 -26.01 0.75
N PHE A 141 -1.85 -26.32 1.61
CA PHE A 141 -2.99 -25.44 1.90
C PHE A 141 -2.55 -24.09 2.47
N GLY A 142 -1.58 -24.09 3.38
CA GLY A 142 -1.02 -22.85 3.95
C GLY A 142 -0.33 -21.97 2.90
N ASP A 143 0.45 -22.57 2.03
CA ASP A 143 1.14 -21.88 0.93
C ASP A 143 0.14 -21.31 -0.10
N ASP A 144 -0.93 -22.07 -0.42
CA ASP A 144 -1.99 -21.63 -1.33
C ASP A 144 -2.81 -20.46 -0.72
N ALA A 145 -3.18 -20.55 0.56
CA ALA A 145 -3.87 -19.48 1.27
C ALA A 145 -3.04 -18.18 1.29
N LYS A 146 -1.72 -18.30 1.53
CA LYS A 146 -0.80 -17.18 1.50
C LYS A 146 -0.73 -16.53 0.12
N LYS A 147 -0.62 -17.31 -0.96
CA LYS A 147 -0.62 -16.82 -2.34
C LYS A 147 -1.92 -16.07 -2.66
N LYS A 148 -3.06 -16.60 -2.26
CA LYS A 148 -4.38 -15.95 -2.46
C LYS A 148 -4.48 -14.64 -1.67
N GLY A 149 -4.03 -14.61 -0.43
CA GLY A 149 -4.01 -13.42 0.42
C GLY A 149 -3.12 -12.31 -0.16
N ASP A 150 -1.88 -12.65 -0.51
CA ASP A 150 -0.92 -11.69 -1.08
C ASP A 150 -1.41 -11.16 -2.45
N THR A 151 -1.94 -12.03 -3.31
CA THR A 151 -2.51 -11.64 -4.60
C THR A 151 -3.70 -10.69 -4.45
N SER A 152 -4.63 -10.99 -3.53
CA SER A 152 -5.81 -10.14 -3.27
C SER A 152 -5.39 -8.75 -2.78
N TRP A 153 -4.44 -8.68 -1.85
CA TRP A 153 -3.89 -7.42 -1.37
C TRP A 153 -3.27 -6.60 -2.50
N MET A 154 -2.48 -7.23 -3.38
CA MET A 154 -1.79 -6.54 -4.46
C MET A 154 -2.73 -6.07 -5.56
N LEU A 155 -3.79 -6.82 -5.90
CA LEU A 155 -4.84 -6.37 -6.82
C LEU A 155 -5.57 -5.14 -6.27
N THR A 156 -5.95 -5.18 -4.98
CA THR A 156 -6.59 -4.06 -4.29
C THR A 156 -5.67 -2.85 -4.24
N SER A 157 -4.39 -3.04 -3.87
CA SER A 157 -3.39 -1.97 -3.85
C SER A 157 -3.18 -1.34 -5.23
N SER A 158 -3.14 -2.14 -6.28
CA SER A 158 -3.02 -1.64 -7.67
C SER A 158 -4.21 -0.75 -8.04
N ALA A 159 -5.43 -1.15 -7.66
CA ALA A 159 -6.64 -0.34 -7.88
C ALA A 159 -6.59 0.97 -7.09
N PHE A 160 -6.11 0.96 -5.84
CA PHE A 160 -5.94 2.17 -5.03
C PHE A 160 -4.95 3.14 -5.66
N VAL A 161 -3.81 2.65 -6.17
CA VAL A 161 -2.82 3.50 -6.85
C VAL A 161 -3.37 4.05 -8.17
N MET A 162 -4.11 3.24 -8.96
CA MET A 162 -4.78 3.74 -10.16
C MET A 162 -5.73 4.90 -9.82
N PHE A 163 -6.47 4.78 -8.73
CA PHE A 163 -7.41 5.80 -8.27
C PHE A 163 -6.74 7.11 -7.85
N MET A 164 -5.42 7.10 -7.57
CA MET A 164 -4.66 8.33 -7.34
C MET A 164 -4.58 9.22 -8.57
N VAL A 165 -4.64 8.69 -9.79
CA VAL A 165 -4.53 9.49 -11.03
C VAL A 165 -5.73 10.45 -11.19
N PRO A 166 -7.00 10.01 -11.11
CA PRO A 166 -8.13 10.95 -11.03
C PRO A 166 -8.08 11.85 -9.78
N GLY A 167 -7.57 11.37 -8.65
CA GLY A 167 -7.31 12.20 -7.47
C GLY A 167 -6.34 13.35 -7.77
N LEU A 168 -5.24 13.05 -8.48
CA LEU A 168 -4.26 14.04 -8.94
C LEU A 168 -4.88 15.03 -9.95
N ALA A 169 -5.69 14.53 -10.88
CA ALA A 169 -6.40 15.35 -11.84
C ALA A 169 -7.31 16.39 -11.15
N LEU A 170 -8.03 15.97 -10.09
CA LEU A 170 -8.85 16.89 -9.29
C LEU A 170 -7.99 17.85 -8.46
N PHE A 171 -6.91 17.37 -7.84
CA PHE A 171 -5.99 18.16 -7.04
C PHE A 171 -5.37 19.29 -7.88
N TYR A 172 -4.80 18.96 -9.02
CA TYR A 172 -4.20 19.92 -9.95
C TYR A 172 -5.25 20.78 -10.65
N GLY A 173 -6.34 20.16 -11.11
CA GLY A 173 -7.45 20.86 -11.76
C GLY A 173 -8.08 21.94 -10.87
N GLY A 174 -8.14 21.71 -9.55
CA GLY A 174 -8.61 22.72 -8.61
C GLY A 174 -7.68 23.91 -8.43
N MET A 175 -6.36 23.73 -8.61
CA MET A 175 -5.34 24.75 -8.39
C MET A 175 -5.05 25.66 -9.60
N VAL A 176 -5.33 25.21 -10.82
CA VAL A 176 -5.15 26.02 -12.04
C VAL A 176 -6.25 27.06 -12.24
N ARG A 177 -6.05 27.99 -13.17
CA ARG A 177 -7.09 28.92 -13.61
C ARG A 177 -8.25 28.18 -14.29
N ARG A 178 -9.48 28.64 -14.10
CA ARG A 178 -10.73 28.04 -14.60
C ARG A 178 -10.67 27.60 -16.07
N LYS A 179 -10.04 28.37 -16.94
CA LYS A 179 -9.91 28.13 -18.38
C LYS A 179 -8.89 27.05 -18.77
N ASN A 180 -8.26 26.38 -17.79
CA ASN A 180 -7.22 25.37 -17.98
C ASN A 180 -7.49 24.10 -17.14
N VAL A 181 -8.68 23.99 -16.55
CA VAL A 181 -9.04 22.86 -15.66
C VAL A 181 -9.07 21.55 -16.42
N LEU A 182 -9.82 21.53 -17.54
CA LEU A 182 -9.97 20.33 -18.35
C LEU A 182 -8.64 19.91 -18.96
N ALA A 183 -7.89 20.83 -19.53
CA ALA A 183 -6.58 20.56 -20.11
C ALA A 183 -5.60 19.97 -19.07
N THR A 184 -5.60 20.50 -17.86
CA THR A 184 -4.76 19.96 -16.76
C THR A 184 -5.22 18.56 -16.32
N MET A 185 -6.52 18.34 -16.22
CA MET A 185 -7.08 17.01 -15.90
C MET A 185 -6.77 16.01 -17.01
N MET A 186 -6.91 16.41 -18.28
CA MET A 186 -6.59 15.60 -19.45
C MET A 186 -5.12 15.18 -19.49
N GLN A 187 -4.18 16.02 -19.10
CA GLN A 187 -2.76 15.67 -18.99
C GLN A 187 -2.53 14.53 -17.97
N SER A 188 -3.21 14.58 -16.83
CA SER A 188 -3.13 13.51 -15.82
C SER A 188 -3.80 12.23 -16.30
N MET A 189 -5.02 12.32 -16.85
CA MET A 189 -5.79 11.15 -17.29
C MET A 189 -5.18 10.48 -18.53
N ALA A 190 -4.57 11.26 -19.44
CA ALA A 190 -3.88 10.72 -20.61
C ALA A 190 -2.71 9.80 -20.25
N ALA A 191 -2.08 10.00 -19.09
CA ALA A 191 -1.02 9.11 -18.61
C ALA A 191 -1.52 7.67 -18.42
N LEU A 192 -2.79 7.45 -18.00
CA LEU A 192 -3.38 6.11 -17.90
C LEU A 192 -3.38 5.39 -19.24
N ALA A 193 -3.69 6.08 -20.32
CA ALA A 193 -3.73 5.49 -21.66
C ALA A 193 -2.34 5.38 -22.29
N VAL A 194 -1.61 6.50 -22.36
CA VAL A 194 -0.33 6.61 -23.07
C VAL A 194 0.75 5.76 -22.39
N VAL A 195 0.95 5.98 -21.09
CA VAL A 195 1.98 5.26 -20.33
C VAL A 195 1.51 3.83 -20.01
N GLY A 196 0.21 3.61 -19.78
CA GLY A 196 -0.33 2.28 -19.53
C GLY A 196 -0.07 1.31 -20.67
N VAL A 197 -0.29 1.72 -21.91
CA VAL A 197 0.06 0.90 -23.10
C VAL A 197 1.58 0.75 -23.24
N PHE A 198 2.31 1.86 -23.13
CA PHE A 198 3.78 1.83 -23.22
C PHE A 198 4.40 0.89 -22.17
N TRP A 199 3.87 0.89 -20.95
CA TRP A 199 4.35 0.04 -19.86
C TRP A 199 4.26 -1.45 -20.17
N ILE A 200 3.11 -1.90 -20.68
CA ILE A 200 2.89 -3.30 -21.03
C ILE A 200 3.76 -3.71 -22.22
N VAL A 201 3.95 -2.80 -23.20
CA VAL A 201 4.70 -3.12 -24.43
C VAL A 201 6.20 -3.11 -24.19
N PHE A 202 6.73 -2.10 -23.51
CA PHE A 202 8.17 -1.86 -23.36
C PHE A 202 8.60 -1.64 -21.91
N GLY A 203 7.85 -0.83 -21.16
CA GLY A 203 8.28 -0.25 -19.90
C GLY A 203 8.64 -1.27 -18.83
N TYR A 204 7.83 -2.32 -18.67
CA TYR A 204 8.12 -3.36 -17.70
C TYR A 204 9.45 -4.08 -18.01
N GLY A 205 9.70 -4.38 -19.28
CA GLY A 205 10.97 -4.98 -19.72
C GLY A 205 12.18 -4.08 -19.48
N LEU A 206 12.03 -2.76 -19.72
CA LEU A 206 13.08 -1.78 -19.47
C LEU A 206 13.39 -1.62 -17.98
N ALA A 207 12.37 -1.69 -17.11
CA ALA A 207 12.53 -1.52 -15.67
C ALA A 207 13.00 -2.81 -14.96
N PHE A 208 12.49 -3.98 -15.33
CA PHE A 208 12.65 -5.22 -14.55
C PHE A 208 13.29 -6.38 -15.32
N GLY A 209 13.63 -6.18 -16.60
CA GLY A 209 14.39 -7.17 -17.37
C GLY A 209 15.85 -7.30 -16.91
N PRO A 210 16.59 -8.29 -17.40
CA PRO A 210 18.03 -8.41 -17.16
C PRO A 210 18.78 -7.15 -17.57
N SER A 211 19.77 -6.72 -16.78
CA SER A 211 20.53 -5.50 -17.02
C SER A 211 21.28 -5.53 -18.35
N GLN A 212 20.99 -4.59 -19.24
CA GLN A 212 21.68 -4.43 -20.55
C GLN A 212 22.84 -3.45 -20.45
N ILE A 213 22.70 -2.40 -19.66
CA ILE A 213 23.75 -1.41 -19.40
C ILE A 213 24.16 -1.55 -17.94
N LYS A 214 25.45 -1.81 -17.69
CA LYS A 214 26.03 -1.96 -16.37
C LYS A 214 27.15 -0.94 -16.19
N ILE A 215 27.29 -0.42 -14.96
CA ILE A 215 28.32 0.53 -14.61
C ILE A 215 29.07 0.10 -13.35
N ASN A 216 30.37 0.45 -13.28
CA ASN A 216 31.19 0.29 -12.10
C ASN A 216 31.45 1.68 -11.51
N PHE A 217 30.79 1.98 -10.39
CA PHE A 217 30.85 3.31 -9.78
C PHE A 217 30.60 3.24 -8.26
N LEU A 218 31.25 4.06 -7.48
CA LEU A 218 31.13 4.16 -6.02
C LEU A 218 31.31 2.80 -5.28
N GLY A 219 32.15 1.91 -5.78
CA GLY A 219 32.38 0.61 -5.18
C GLY A 219 31.31 -0.44 -5.52
N VAL A 220 30.38 -0.12 -6.42
CA VAL A 220 29.42 -1.07 -6.99
C VAL A 220 29.98 -1.60 -8.30
N GLU A 221 30.13 -2.92 -8.40
CA GLU A 221 30.50 -3.61 -9.63
C GLU A 221 29.27 -4.13 -10.37
N ASP A 222 29.29 -4.01 -11.70
CA ASP A 222 28.21 -4.45 -12.58
C ASP A 222 26.80 -3.95 -12.17
N GLY A 223 26.72 -2.70 -11.72
CA GLY A 223 25.46 -2.07 -11.34
C GLY A 223 24.58 -1.79 -12.56
N GLY A 224 23.39 -2.43 -12.66
CA GLY A 224 22.46 -2.25 -13.76
C GLY A 224 21.85 -0.86 -13.82
N VAL A 225 21.75 -0.28 -15.01
CA VAL A 225 21.14 1.03 -15.27
C VAL A 225 19.79 0.89 -15.96
N ILE A 226 19.66 -0.05 -16.88
CA ILE A 226 18.43 -0.33 -17.64
C ILE A 226 18.38 -1.81 -18.01
N GLY A 227 17.18 -2.38 -17.96
CA GLY A 227 16.94 -3.78 -18.32
C GLY A 227 16.34 -3.93 -19.71
N TRP A 228 16.34 -5.16 -20.20
CA TRP A 228 15.56 -5.56 -21.36
C TRP A 228 15.53 -7.09 -21.52
N SER A 229 14.40 -7.60 -21.95
CA SER A 229 14.26 -8.94 -22.50
C SER A 229 13.16 -8.96 -23.55
N TRP A 230 13.38 -9.69 -24.65
CA TRP A 230 12.35 -9.91 -25.66
C TRP A 230 11.17 -10.73 -25.14
N ASP A 231 11.34 -11.51 -24.11
CA ASP A 231 10.26 -12.25 -23.43
C ASP A 231 9.31 -11.31 -22.68
N LEU A 232 9.80 -10.14 -22.26
CA LEU A 232 9.00 -9.12 -21.60
C LEU A 232 8.36 -8.11 -22.55
N PHE A 233 8.72 -8.14 -23.84
CA PHE A 233 8.04 -7.36 -24.87
C PHE A 233 6.59 -7.83 -25.02
N CYS A 234 5.63 -6.94 -24.76
CA CYS A 234 4.20 -7.29 -24.65
C CYS A 234 3.91 -8.47 -23.69
N LEU A 235 4.81 -8.74 -22.74
CA LEU A 235 4.72 -9.85 -21.77
C LEU A 235 4.58 -11.24 -22.42
N LYS A 236 4.99 -11.41 -23.69
CA LYS A 236 4.76 -12.63 -24.47
C LYS A 236 5.45 -13.89 -23.90
N GLY A 237 6.52 -13.74 -23.14
CA GLY A 237 7.24 -14.82 -22.47
C GLY A 237 6.80 -15.07 -21.03
N VAL A 238 5.73 -14.41 -20.57
CA VAL A 238 5.20 -14.55 -19.21
C VAL A 238 3.93 -15.39 -19.25
N ALA A 239 3.95 -16.58 -18.63
CA ALA A 239 2.76 -17.41 -18.50
C ALA A 239 1.76 -16.78 -17.51
N ALA A 240 0.44 -16.97 -17.77
CA ALA A 240 -0.62 -16.37 -16.97
C ALA A 240 -0.61 -16.78 -15.49
N ASP A 241 -0.15 -17.99 -15.22
CA ASP A 241 -0.02 -18.59 -13.88
C ASP A 241 1.40 -18.47 -13.28
N GLN A 242 2.30 -17.78 -13.97
CA GLN A 242 3.69 -17.59 -13.52
C GLN A 242 3.74 -16.66 -12.31
N PHE A 243 4.30 -17.16 -11.20
CA PHE A 243 4.59 -16.36 -10.03
C PHE A 243 5.93 -15.63 -10.15
N LEU A 244 6.01 -14.44 -9.54
CA LEU A 244 7.26 -13.70 -9.45
C LEU A 244 8.25 -14.47 -8.54
N PRO A 245 9.47 -14.77 -9.01
CA PRO A 245 10.44 -15.49 -8.21
C PRO A 245 10.72 -14.83 -6.86
N GLY A 246 10.65 -15.60 -5.78
CA GLY A 246 10.81 -15.08 -4.41
C GLY A 246 9.55 -14.45 -3.78
N TYR A 247 8.44 -14.37 -4.51
CA TYR A 247 7.18 -13.77 -4.06
C TYR A 247 5.98 -14.70 -4.26
N ASN A 248 4.88 -14.43 -3.55
CA ASN A 248 3.64 -15.22 -3.64
C ASN A 248 2.58 -14.57 -4.55
N ILE A 249 2.99 -13.73 -5.47
CA ILE A 249 2.10 -13.01 -6.39
C ILE A 249 2.39 -13.37 -7.85
N PRO A 250 1.38 -13.46 -8.72
CA PRO A 250 1.58 -13.62 -10.15
C PRO A 250 2.38 -12.45 -10.75
N VAL A 251 3.20 -12.72 -11.76
CA VAL A 251 3.96 -11.68 -12.48
C VAL A 251 3.02 -10.60 -13.01
N TYR A 252 1.85 -10.94 -13.55
CA TYR A 252 0.88 -9.95 -14.04
C TYR A 252 0.41 -8.97 -12.97
N VAL A 253 0.29 -9.41 -11.72
CA VAL A 253 -0.06 -8.53 -10.60
C VAL A 253 1.07 -7.56 -10.29
N HIS A 254 2.32 -8.01 -10.32
CA HIS A 254 3.49 -7.14 -10.19
C HIS A 254 3.60 -6.14 -11.36
N VAL A 255 3.36 -6.59 -12.60
CA VAL A 255 3.30 -5.71 -13.79
C VAL A 255 2.30 -4.59 -13.60
N MET A 256 1.07 -4.91 -13.15
CA MET A 256 0.02 -3.92 -12.95
C MET A 256 0.34 -2.97 -11.80
N PHE A 257 0.79 -3.48 -10.67
CA PHE A 257 1.16 -2.64 -9.52
C PHE A 257 2.26 -1.65 -9.89
N GLN A 258 3.36 -2.11 -10.46
CA GLN A 258 4.48 -1.27 -10.90
C GLN A 258 4.09 -0.33 -12.06
N GLY A 259 3.15 -0.75 -12.90
CA GLY A 259 2.59 0.07 -13.97
C GLY A 259 1.87 1.32 -13.46
N MET A 260 1.18 1.21 -12.32
CA MET A 260 0.51 2.37 -11.71
C MET A 260 1.51 3.45 -11.28
N PHE A 261 2.69 3.05 -10.81
CA PHE A 261 3.79 3.98 -10.48
C PHE A 261 4.37 4.64 -11.74
N ALA A 262 4.58 3.86 -12.79
CA ALA A 262 5.04 4.39 -14.07
C ALA A 262 4.06 5.41 -14.68
N ILE A 263 2.77 5.21 -14.47
CA ILE A 263 1.69 6.08 -14.98
C ILE A 263 1.61 7.39 -14.18
N ILE A 264 1.58 7.30 -12.85
CA ILE A 264 1.38 8.51 -12.02
C ILE A 264 2.61 9.43 -12.05
N THR A 265 3.81 8.90 -12.20
CA THR A 265 5.05 9.69 -12.09
C THR A 265 5.14 10.81 -13.12
N PRO A 266 4.98 10.60 -14.45
CA PRO A 266 4.96 11.70 -15.41
C PRO A 266 3.72 12.61 -15.27
N ALA A 267 2.61 12.09 -14.75
CA ALA A 267 1.45 12.92 -14.44
C ALA A 267 1.77 13.97 -13.37
N LEU A 268 2.63 13.66 -12.38
CA LEU A 268 3.10 14.64 -11.39
C LEU A 268 3.87 15.81 -12.02
N ILE A 269 4.62 15.56 -13.10
CA ILE A 269 5.40 16.60 -13.80
C ILE A 269 4.48 17.67 -14.37
N SER A 270 3.27 17.31 -14.82
CA SER A 270 2.31 18.26 -15.39
C SER A 270 1.99 19.41 -14.44
N GLY A 271 2.04 19.16 -13.11
CA GLY A 271 1.82 20.20 -12.10
C GLY A 271 2.83 21.34 -12.16
N ALA A 272 4.10 21.06 -12.45
CA ALA A 272 5.13 22.10 -12.57
C ALA A 272 4.96 22.98 -13.81
N ILE A 273 4.44 22.43 -14.88
CA ILE A 273 4.34 23.05 -16.21
C ILE A 273 2.90 23.33 -16.63
N ALA A 274 1.95 23.22 -15.73
CA ALA A 274 0.55 23.46 -15.96
C ALA A 274 0.29 24.84 -16.58
N GLU A 275 -0.76 24.94 -17.40
CA GLU A 275 -1.23 26.15 -18.09
C GLU A 275 -0.35 26.67 -19.25
N ARG A 276 0.76 25.98 -19.63
CA ARG A 276 1.68 26.46 -20.66
C ARG A 276 2.24 25.38 -21.59
N ILE A 277 1.71 24.16 -21.51
CA ILE A 277 2.16 23.01 -22.32
C ILE A 277 1.03 22.52 -23.19
N ARG A 278 1.35 22.20 -24.45
CA ARG A 278 0.43 21.59 -25.40
C ARG A 278 0.24 20.11 -25.11
N PHE A 279 -0.96 19.60 -25.36
CA PHE A 279 -1.37 18.25 -25.00
C PHE A 279 -0.57 17.15 -25.71
N TRP A 280 -0.55 17.14 -27.03
CA TRP A 280 0.15 16.09 -27.80
C TRP A 280 1.66 16.07 -27.60
N PRO A 281 2.35 17.22 -27.61
CA PRO A 281 3.77 17.27 -27.24
C PRO A 281 4.04 16.73 -25.82
N PHE A 282 3.14 16.95 -24.88
CA PHE A 282 3.26 16.37 -23.54
C PHE A 282 3.11 14.84 -23.56
N CYS A 283 2.22 14.28 -24.39
CA CYS A 283 2.11 12.83 -24.57
C CYS A 283 3.42 12.22 -25.10
N ILE A 284 4.07 12.87 -26.08
CA ILE A 284 5.39 12.46 -26.59
C ILE A 284 6.45 12.55 -25.48
N PHE A 285 6.46 13.65 -24.74
CA PHE A 285 7.36 13.83 -23.60
C PHE A 285 7.18 12.72 -22.56
N MET A 286 5.96 12.32 -22.20
CA MET A 286 5.69 11.24 -21.25
C MET A 286 6.34 9.92 -21.68
N ILE A 287 6.22 9.55 -22.97
CA ILE A 287 6.83 8.30 -23.49
C ILE A 287 8.35 8.37 -23.38
N LEU A 288 8.96 9.47 -23.85
CA LEU A 288 10.40 9.66 -23.79
C LEU A 288 10.89 9.67 -22.34
N TRP A 289 10.19 10.38 -21.48
CA TRP A 289 10.58 10.52 -20.09
C TRP A 289 10.48 9.20 -19.31
N VAL A 290 9.40 8.44 -19.53
CA VAL A 290 9.27 7.11 -18.92
C VAL A 290 10.37 6.18 -19.43
N SER A 291 10.71 6.24 -20.71
CA SER A 291 11.77 5.40 -21.31
C SER A 291 13.16 5.71 -20.75
N PHE A 292 13.53 6.99 -20.64
CA PHE A 292 14.90 7.40 -20.38
C PHE A 292 15.16 7.92 -18.95
N VAL A 293 14.12 8.17 -18.16
CA VAL A 293 14.26 8.60 -16.75
C VAL A 293 13.63 7.59 -15.79
N TYR A 294 12.33 7.33 -15.97
CA TYR A 294 11.61 6.48 -15.03
C TYR A 294 12.11 5.02 -15.04
N CYS A 295 12.10 4.36 -16.20
CA CYS A 295 12.54 2.97 -16.30
C CYS A 295 13.99 2.74 -15.85
N PRO A 296 14.98 3.59 -16.23
CA PRO A 296 16.32 3.49 -15.68
C PRO A 296 16.37 3.66 -14.17
N LEU A 297 15.68 4.63 -13.58
CA LEU A 297 15.65 4.78 -12.11
C LEU A 297 14.96 3.60 -11.42
N ALA A 298 13.85 3.11 -11.95
CA ALA A 298 13.17 1.92 -11.44
C ALA A 298 14.09 0.69 -11.50
N HIS A 299 14.83 0.52 -12.61
CA HIS A 299 15.81 -0.55 -12.76
C HIS A 299 16.96 -0.41 -11.75
N MET A 300 17.54 0.78 -11.66
CA MET A 300 18.65 1.04 -10.73
C MET A 300 18.30 0.75 -9.27
N VAL A 301 17.03 1.02 -8.87
CA VAL A 301 16.61 0.91 -7.46
C VAL A 301 15.97 -0.44 -7.14
N TRP A 302 15.07 -0.93 -8.00
CA TRP A 302 14.14 -2.02 -7.69
C TRP A 302 14.35 -3.31 -8.47
N ALA A 303 15.29 -3.34 -9.45
CA ALA A 303 15.47 -4.56 -10.23
C ALA A 303 16.26 -5.63 -9.46
N PHE A 304 15.72 -6.83 -9.51
CA PHE A 304 16.32 -8.07 -9.01
C PHE A 304 16.54 -9.04 -10.18
N ASP A 305 17.24 -10.13 -9.94
CA ASP A 305 17.58 -11.17 -10.92
C ASP A 305 16.40 -12.07 -11.32
N TRP A 306 15.15 -11.55 -11.28
CA TRP A 306 13.92 -12.30 -11.55
C TRP A 306 13.86 -12.97 -12.91
N PHE A 307 14.34 -12.29 -13.92
CA PHE A 307 14.27 -12.74 -15.33
C PHE A 307 15.65 -13.00 -15.91
N ASP A 308 16.70 -13.11 -15.10
CA ASP A 308 18.05 -13.41 -15.57
C ASP A 308 18.17 -14.89 -15.92
N PRO A 309 18.40 -15.23 -17.21
CA PRO A 309 18.50 -16.62 -17.64
C PRO A 309 19.77 -17.32 -17.11
N SER A 310 20.79 -16.56 -16.70
CA SER A 310 22.04 -17.11 -16.14
C SER A 310 21.87 -17.59 -14.69
N VAL A 311 20.81 -17.18 -14.00
CA VAL A 311 20.51 -17.55 -12.62
C VAL A 311 19.54 -18.74 -12.59
N LEU A 312 19.86 -19.77 -11.80
CA LEU A 312 18.98 -20.91 -11.59
C LEU A 312 17.61 -20.43 -11.09
N VAL A 313 16.52 -20.95 -11.66
CA VAL A 313 15.14 -20.53 -11.35
C VAL A 313 14.84 -20.51 -9.84
N ALA A 314 15.31 -21.52 -9.10
CA ALA A 314 15.12 -21.61 -7.63
C ALA A 314 15.90 -20.54 -6.82
N LYS A 315 16.82 -19.81 -7.45
CA LYS A 315 17.64 -18.76 -6.81
C LYS A 315 17.30 -17.37 -7.33
N ARG A 316 16.42 -17.23 -8.32
CA ARG A 316 16.00 -15.93 -8.86
C ARG A 316 15.24 -15.13 -7.83
N GLY A 317 15.36 -13.82 -7.90
CA GLY A 317 14.72 -12.87 -7.00
C GLY A 317 15.47 -12.65 -5.68
N SER A 318 16.67 -13.24 -5.52
CA SER A 318 17.48 -13.10 -4.30
C SER A 318 18.45 -11.94 -4.34
N ASN A 319 18.88 -11.49 -5.54
CA ASN A 319 19.94 -10.52 -5.68
C ASN A 319 19.46 -9.27 -6.41
N ALA A 320 19.73 -8.10 -5.83
CA ALA A 320 19.57 -6.84 -6.53
C ALA A 320 20.56 -6.75 -7.68
N ILE A 321 20.07 -6.41 -8.87
CA ILE A 321 20.90 -6.20 -10.07
C ILE A 321 21.06 -4.72 -10.42
N GLY A 322 20.15 -3.88 -9.94
CA GLY A 322 20.18 -2.44 -10.16
C GLY A 322 21.31 -1.76 -9.40
N PHE A 323 21.90 -0.70 -9.97
CA PHE A 323 23.04 0.03 -9.45
C PHE A 323 22.81 0.61 -8.03
N LEU A 324 21.67 1.29 -7.81
CA LEU A 324 21.35 1.89 -6.52
C LEU A 324 20.92 0.83 -5.50
N GLY A 325 20.24 -0.23 -5.94
CA GLY A 325 19.92 -1.39 -5.11
C GLY A 325 21.19 -2.09 -4.59
N LYS A 326 22.19 -2.32 -5.47
CA LYS A 326 23.50 -2.86 -5.09
C LYS A 326 24.30 -1.92 -4.19
N LEU A 327 24.16 -0.61 -4.34
CA LEU A 327 24.75 0.39 -3.45
C LEU A 327 24.16 0.28 -2.03
N GLY A 328 22.98 -0.33 -1.88
CA GLY A 328 22.24 -0.46 -0.62
C GLY A 328 21.23 0.66 -0.38
N ALA A 329 20.80 1.37 -1.41
CA ALA A 329 19.76 2.37 -1.30
C ALA A 329 18.44 1.75 -0.87
N LEU A 330 17.74 2.39 0.06
CA LEU A 330 16.42 2.04 0.53
C LEU A 330 15.41 3.02 -0.09
N ASP A 331 14.53 2.50 -0.91
CA ASP A 331 13.40 3.23 -1.48
C ASP A 331 12.19 2.29 -1.54
N PHE A 332 11.37 2.32 -0.48
CA PHE A 332 10.29 1.34 -0.31
C PHE A 332 9.21 1.44 -1.38
N ALA A 333 8.83 2.68 -1.69
CA ALA A 333 7.70 2.91 -2.60
C ALA A 333 7.93 4.05 -3.61
N GLY A 334 9.15 4.57 -3.80
CA GLY A 334 9.45 5.51 -4.87
C GLY A 334 9.78 6.93 -4.44
N GLY A 335 10.40 7.11 -3.28
CA GLY A 335 10.92 8.42 -2.90
C GLY A 335 11.91 8.96 -3.93
N THR A 336 12.80 8.12 -4.43
CA THR A 336 13.75 8.44 -5.51
C THR A 336 13.15 8.25 -6.89
N VAL A 337 12.55 7.09 -7.15
CA VAL A 337 12.05 6.69 -8.48
C VAL A 337 10.86 7.53 -8.95
N VAL A 338 9.95 7.89 -8.04
CA VAL A 338 8.75 8.66 -8.34
C VAL A 338 8.95 10.14 -8.01
N HIS A 339 9.18 10.44 -6.72
CA HIS A 339 9.04 11.83 -6.25
C HIS A 339 10.24 12.70 -6.60
N ILE A 340 11.48 12.26 -6.32
CA ILE A 340 12.68 13.00 -6.75
C ILE A 340 12.67 13.12 -8.27
N ALA A 341 12.41 12.03 -8.99
CA ALA A 341 12.42 12.04 -10.45
C ALA A 341 11.40 13.02 -11.05
N ALA A 342 10.13 12.95 -10.62
CA ALA A 342 9.09 13.87 -11.13
C ALA A 342 9.36 15.32 -10.72
N GLY A 343 9.75 15.57 -9.48
CA GLY A 343 10.04 16.92 -8.99
C GLY A 343 11.22 17.57 -9.70
N MET A 344 12.31 16.83 -9.92
CA MET A 344 13.48 17.31 -10.65
C MET A 344 13.19 17.52 -12.13
N ALA A 345 12.39 16.65 -12.75
CA ALA A 345 11.91 16.85 -14.11
C ALA A 345 11.06 18.12 -14.25
N GLY A 346 10.14 18.32 -13.30
CA GLY A 346 9.34 19.55 -13.22
C GLY A 346 10.20 20.79 -13.08
N PHE A 347 11.22 20.74 -12.22
CA PHE A 347 12.17 21.85 -12.04
C PHE A 347 12.97 22.12 -13.31
N ALA A 348 13.53 21.09 -13.95
CA ALA A 348 14.24 21.22 -15.22
C ALA A 348 13.36 21.86 -16.31
N ALA A 349 12.11 21.39 -16.42
CA ALA A 349 11.15 21.95 -17.36
C ALA A 349 10.80 23.42 -17.05
N CYS A 350 10.67 23.80 -15.78
CA CYS A 350 10.46 25.18 -15.35
C CYS A 350 11.59 26.14 -15.76
N LEU A 351 12.83 25.64 -15.80
CA LEU A 351 14.00 26.45 -16.20
C LEU A 351 14.13 26.57 -17.70
N VAL A 352 13.75 25.53 -18.46
CA VAL A 352 13.86 25.50 -19.92
C VAL A 352 12.68 26.22 -20.61
N LEU A 353 11.48 26.03 -20.08
CA LEU A 353 10.26 26.58 -20.69
C LEU A 353 10.01 28.02 -20.25
N ARG A 354 9.28 28.77 -21.11
CA ARG A 354 8.89 30.13 -20.75
C ARG A 354 7.99 30.15 -19.48
N ARG A 355 8.04 31.25 -18.74
CA ARG A 355 7.12 31.51 -17.62
C ARG A 355 5.71 31.82 -18.13
N ARG A 356 4.71 31.55 -17.30
CA ARG A 356 3.32 31.90 -17.58
C ARG A 356 3.18 33.42 -17.73
N ASP A 357 2.24 33.85 -18.57
CA ASP A 357 2.01 35.26 -18.76
C ASP A 357 1.56 35.94 -17.44
N GLY A 358 2.19 37.05 -17.13
CA GLY A 358 1.97 37.77 -15.87
C GLY A 358 2.78 37.29 -14.67
N TYR A 359 3.37 36.08 -14.68
CA TYR A 359 4.20 35.60 -13.55
C TYR A 359 5.56 36.33 -13.50
N PRO A 360 6.07 36.74 -12.34
CA PRO A 360 5.49 36.67 -10.98
C PRO A 360 4.70 37.92 -10.58
N LYS A 361 4.39 38.82 -11.48
CA LYS A 361 3.82 40.16 -11.18
C LYS A 361 2.30 40.10 -10.91
N THR A 362 1.59 39.19 -11.57
CA THR A 362 0.14 39.02 -11.45
C THR A 362 -0.17 37.79 -10.62
N ALA A 363 -1.01 37.93 -9.59
CA ALA A 363 -1.48 36.78 -8.81
C ALA A 363 -2.30 35.83 -9.70
N ILE A 364 -1.96 34.55 -9.66
CA ILE A 364 -2.69 33.48 -10.34
C ILE A 364 -3.51 32.75 -9.26
N HIS A 365 -4.83 32.91 -9.34
CA HIS A 365 -5.74 32.35 -8.35
C HIS A 365 -6.25 30.96 -8.76
N PRO A 366 -6.28 29.98 -7.84
CA PRO A 366 -6.92 28.69 -8.05
C PRO A 366 -8.40 28.83 -8.38
N ASN A 367 -8.95 27.92 -9.21
CA ASN A 367 -10.37 27.97 -9.54
C ASN A 367 -11.27 27.35 -8.47
N SER A 368 -10.82 26.26 -7.81
CA SER A 368 -11.65 25.51 -6.86
C SER A 368 -10.84 24.80 -5.77
N MET A 369 -10.80 25.36 -4.59
CA MET A 369 -10.20 24.70 -3.43
C MET A 369 -10.96 23.46 -2.98
N VAL A 370 -12.26 23.35 -3.31
CA VAL A 370 -13.06 22.15 -3.04
C VAL A 370 -12.53 20.96 -3.84
N LEU A 371 -12.26 21.15 -5.14
CA LEU A 371 -11.64 20.08 -5.98
C LEU A 371 -10.24 19.72 -5.47
N THR A 372 -9.45 20.71 -5.05
CA THR A 372 -8.11 20.48 -4.51
C THR A 372 -8.15 19.65 -3.23
N LEU A 373 -9.03 19.97 -2.27
CA LEU A 373 -9.19 19.20 -1.04
C LEU A 373 -9.70 17.78 -1.32
N LEU A 374 -10.70 17.64 -2.20
CA LEU A 374 -11.20 16.33 -2.60
C LEU A 374 -10.08 15.49 -3.24
N GLY A 375 -9.34 16.09 -4.19
CA GLY A 375 -8.20 15.46 -4.82
C GLY A 375 -7.13 15.03 -3.82
N ALA A 376 -6.79 15.87 -2.84
CA ALA A 376 -5.85 15.53 -1.77
C ALA A 376 -6.33 14.34 -0.92
N GLY A 377 -7.63 14.28 -0.60
CA GLY A 377 -8.23 13.15 0.11
C GLY A 377 -8.17 11.85 -0.69
N LEU A 378 -8.44 11.90 -2.00
CA LEU A 378 -8.34 10.74 -2.88
C LEU A 378 -6.89 10.27 -3.06
N LEU A 379 -5.93 11.19 -3.15
CA LEU A 379 -4.50 10.88 -3.15
C LEU A 379 -4.10 10.19 -1.85
N TRP A 380 -4.53 10.69 -0.69
CA TRP A 380 -4.25 10.08 0.61
C TRP A 380 -4.81 8.66 0.70
N PHE A 381 -6.07 8.47 0.30
CA PHE A 381 -6.69 7.15 0.25
C PHE A 381 -5.89 6.17 -0.62
N GLY A 382 -5.52 6.59 -1.84
CA GLY A 382 -4.75 5.75 -2.76
C GLY A 382 -3.34 5.45 -2.27
N TRP A 383 -2.76 6.34 -1.44
CA TRP A 383 -1.42 6.16 -0.88
C TRP A 383 -1.30 5.00 0.10
N PHE A 384 -2.39 4.55 0.67
CA PHE A 384 -2.41 3.32 1.46
C PHE A 384 -2.05 2.09 0.61
N GLY A 385 -2.57 2.02 -0.61
CA GLY A 385 -2.16 1.01 -1.58
C GLY A 385 -0.75 1.25 -2.13
N PHE A 386 -0.41 2.53 -2.36
CA PHE A 386 0.91 2.93 -2.87
C PHE A 386 2.03 2.45 -1.94
N ASN A 387 1.97 2.76 -0.66
CA ASN A 387 2.98 2.37 0.33
C ASN A 387 2.74 0.96 0.89
N GLY A 388 1.52 0.63 1.33
CA GLY A 388 1.22 -0.70 1.89
C GLY A 388 1.35 -1.83 0.86
N GLY A 389 1.00 -1.57 -0.40
CA GLY A 389 1.18 -2.50 -1.51
C GLY A 389 2.65 -2.75 -1.87
N SER A 390 3.54 -1.79 -1.61
CA SER A 390 4.99 -1.94 -1.89
C SER A 390 5.67 -3.02 -1.03
N ALA A 391 4.99 -3.53 0.01
CA ALA A 391 5.39 -4.76 0.70
C ALA A 391 5.27 -6.02 -0.17
N THR A 392 4.57 -5.95 -1.32
CA THR A 392 4.30 -7.06 -2.25
C THR A 392 3.63 -8.29 -1.61
N ALA A 393 3.12 -8.15 -0.40
CA ALA A 393 2.46 -9.20 0.38
C ALA A 393 1.56 -8.59 1.48
N SER A 394 0.55 -9.34 1.95
CA SER A 394 -0.33 -8.98 3.06
C SER A 394 0.31 -9.31 4.42
N THR A 395 1.41 -8.63 4.74
CA THR A 395 2.25 -8.90 5.92
C THR A 395 2.18 -7.78 6.94
N TYR A 396 2.82 -7.99 8.11
CA TYR A 396 3.02 -6.94 9.11
C TYR A 396 3.75 -5.72 8.54
N GLN A 397 4.61 -5.91 7.54
CA GLN A 397 5.31 -4.81 6.86
C GLN A 397 4.34 -3.94 6.06
N ALA A 398 3.35 -4.54 5.38
CA ALA A 398 2.27 -3.80 4.72
C ALA A 398 1.47 -2.97 5.74
N ALA A 399 1.11 -3.56 6.88
CA ALA A 399 0.40 -2.87 7.95
C ALA A 399 1.24 -1.74 8.58
N SER A 400 2.55 -1.96 8.80
CA SER A 400 3.48 -0.92 9.28
C SER A 400 3.58 0.25 8.30
N ALA A 401 3.77 -0.04 7.00
CA ALA A 401 3.84 0.97 5.96
C ALA A 401 2.53 1.77 5.85
N PHE A 402 1.37 1.12 5.94
CA PHE A 402 0.06 1.74 5.97
C PHE A 402 -0.08 2.72 7.15
N THR A 403 0.29 2.27 8.36
CA THR A 403 0.19 3.08 9.58
C THR A 403 1.16 4.24 9.59
N ALA A 404 2.43 4.03 9.15
CA ALA A 404 3.42 5.09 9.02
C ALA A 404 2.98 6.16 8.00
N THR A 405 2.32 5.74 6.91
CA THR A 405 1.76 6.64 5.89
C THR A 405 0.67 7.54 6.48
N GLN A 406 -0.28 6.96 7.22
CA GLN A 406 -1.32 7.71 7.94
C GLN A 406 -0.72 8.71 8.91
N ALA A 407 0.24 8.28 9.72
CA ALA A 407 0.86 9.10 10.74
C ALA A 407 1.63 10.30 10.15
N ALA A 408 2.41 10.07 9.09
CA ALA A 408 3.18 11.10 8.43
C ALA A 408 2.31 12.14 7.70
N ALA A 409 1.27 11.70 6.99
CA ALA A 409 0.34 12.59 6.30
C ALA A 409 -0.40 13.51 7.28
N ALA A 410 -0.92 12.93 8.38
CA ALA A 410 -1.61 13.68 9.43
C ALA A 410 -0.67 14.69 10.12
N ALA A 411 0.54 14.23 10.48
CA ALA A 411 1.56 15.09 11.12
C ALA A 411 1.99 16.25 10.21
N ALA A 412 2.18 15.98 8.91
CA ALA A 412 2.59 17.00 7.95
C ALA A 412 1.45 18.00 7.65
N GLY A 413 0.21 17.54 7.50
CA GLY A 413 -0.95 18.40 7.35
C GLY A 413 -1.12 19.35 8.54
N LEU A 414 -1.01 18.81 9.75
CA LEU A 414 -1.05 19.61 10.99
C LEU A 414 0.13 20.58 11.06
N GLY A 415 1.35 20.09 10.81
CA GLY A 415 2.58 20.88 10.83
C GLY A 415 2.53 22.05 9.85
N TRP A 416 2.07 21.83 8.61
CA TRP A 416 1.92 22.89 7.61
C TRP A 416 0.89 23.94 8.03
N MET A 417 -0.27 23.52 8.53
CA MET A 417 -1.28 24.46 9.05
C MET A 417 -0.71 25.33 10.18
N LEU A 418 0.03 24.74 11.13
CA LEU A 418 0.62 25.49 12.24
C LEU A 418 1.67 26.49 11.76
N ILE A 419 2.56 26.08 10.84
CA ILE A 419 3.58 26.96 10.25
C ILE A 419 2.91 28.11 9.50
N GLU A 420 1.90 27.83 8.69
CA GLU A 420 1.15 28.84 7.93
C GLU A 420 0.39 29.80 8.84
N TRP A 421 -0.22 29.28 9.91
CA TRP A 421 -0.91 30.10 10.92
C TRP A 421 0.06 31.05 11.61
N LEU A 422 1.23 30.58 12.03
CA LEU A 422 2.27 31.41 12.64
C LEU A 422 2.87 32.43 11.66
N HIS A 423 3.05 32.06 10.40
CA HIS A 423 3.70 32.92 9.40
C HIS A 423 2.73 33.89 8.74
N LYS A 424 1.48 33.47 8.42
CA LYS A 424 0.49 34.25 7.68
C LYS A 424 -0.74 34.64 8.47
N GLY A 425 -0.83 34.26 9.75
CA GLY A 425 -1.94 34.53 10.65
C GLY A 425 -3.19 33.67 10.43
N LYS A 426 -3.27 32.86 9.38
CA LYS A 426 -4.40 31.96 9.07
C LYS A 426 -3.92 30.69 8.36
N PRO A 427 -4.40 29.51 8.74
CA PRO A 427 -4.20 28.30 7.95
C PRO A 427 -5.10 28.35 6.70
N THR A 428 -4.63 27.80 5.59
CA THR A 428 -5.40 27.76 4.33
C THR A 428 -5.74 26.33 3.93
N ALA A 429 -6.80 26.14 3.15
CA ALA A 429 -7.18 24.87 2.58
C ALA A 429 -6.07 24.30 1.66
N LEU A 430 -5.43 25.18 0.87
CA LEU A 430 -4.29 24.81 0.04
C LEU A 430 -3.10 24.37 0.88
N GLY A 431 -2.79 25.09 1.97
CA GLY A 431 -1.72 24.75 2.89
C GLY A 431 -1.92 23.38 3.53
N LEU A 432 -3.15 23.09 4.03
CA LEU A 432 -3.48 21.76 4.55
C LEU A 432 -3.26 20.66 3.49
N ALA A 433 -3.80 20.86 2.28
CA ALA A 433 -3.69 19.89 1.20
C ALA A 433 -2.23 19.66 0.76
N SER A 434 -1.43 20.73 0.63
CA SER A 434 0.01 20.66 0.32
C SER A 434 0.80 19.96 1.44
N GLY A 435 0.47 20.23 2.70
CA GLY A 435 1.09 19.58 3.86
C GLY A 435 0.82 18.08 3.89
N ILE A 436 -0.44 17.67 3.68
CA ILE A 436 -0.80 16.25 3.58
C ILE A 436 0.04 15.56 2.50
N VAL A 437 0.07 16.12 1.28
CA VAL A 437 0.83 15.54 0.16
C VAL A 437 2.34 15.53 0.45
N ALA A 438 2.89 16.58 1.06
CA ALA A 438 4.31 16.61 1.44
C ALA A 438 4.69 15.49 2.44
N GLY A 439 3.81 15.21 3.42
CA GLY A 439 3.98 14.09 4.36
C GLY A 439 3.92 12.73 3.68
N LEU A 440 2.96 12.55 2.78
CA LEU A 440 2.81 11.33 1.97
C LEU A 440 4.05 11.09 1.10
N VAL A 441 4.55 12.12 0.44
CA VAL A 441 5.77 12.08 -0.38
C VAL A 441 6.99 11.70 0.45
N ALA A 442 7.22 12.37 1.57
CA ALA A 442 8.43 12.17 2.35
C ALA A 442 8.46 10.83 3.09
N VAL A 443 7.32 10.28 3.49
CA VAL A 443 7.27 8.95 4.12
C VAL A 443 7.40 7.81 3.10
N THR A 444 7.13 8.07 1.81
CA THR A 444 7.13 7.06 0.75
C THR A 444 8.40 6.20 0.70
N PRO A 445 9.62 6.73 0.69
CA PRO A 445 10.84 5.90 0.70
C PRO A 445 11.05 5.16 2.02
N ALA A 446 10.46 5.64 3.11
CA ALA A 446 10.69 5.18 4.48
C ALA A 446 9.62 4.22 4.99
N SER A 447 8.40 4.26 4.44
CA SER A 447 7.19 3.71 5.05
C SER A 447 7.29 2.25 5.50
N GLY A 448 7.96 1.39 4.74
CA GLY A 448 8.18 -0.02 5.06
C GLY A 448 9.48 -0.30 5.84
N TYR A 449 10.19 0.72 6.31
CA TYR A 449 11.45 0.60 7.05
C TYR A 449 11.42 1.25 8.42
N VAL A 450 10.44 2.12 8.72
CA VAL A 450 10.45 2.96 9.92
C VAL A 450 9.34 2.61 10.89
N TYR A 451 9.59 2.81 12.18
CA TYR A 451 8.53 2.81 13.18
C TYR A 451 7.56 3.96 12.96
N VAL A 452 6.33 3.83 13.47
CA VAL A 452 5.27 4.84 13.31
C VAL A 452 5.70 6.23 13.83
N TRP A 453 6.41 6.29 14.95
CA TRP A 453 6.96 7.54 15.48
C TRP A 453 7.96 8.19 14.51
N GLY A 454 8.78 7.38 13.82
CA GLY A 454 9.67 7.87 12.74
C GLY A 454 8.86 8.49 11.59
N GLY A 455 7.73 7.88 11.23
CA GLY A 455 6.79 8.44 10.26
C GLY A 455 6.25 9.82 10.67
N ILE A 456 5.88 10.01 11.95
CA ILE A 456 5.46 11.32 12.48
C ILE A 456 6.56 12.37 12.32
N VAL A 457 7.79 12.03 12.71
CA VAL A 457 8.94 12.95 12.60
C VAL A 457 9.25 13.32 11.15
N ILE A 458 9.22 12.33 10.24
CA ILE A 458 9.40 12.55 8.79
C ILE A 458 8.31 13.49 8.26
N GLY A 459 7.05 13.28 8.67
CA GLY A 459 5.93 14.15 8.28
C GLY A 459 6.11 15.59 8.74
N LEU A 460 6.47 15.82 9.99
CA LEU A 460 6.74 17.16 10.53
C LEU A 460 7.92 17.84 9.82
N ALA A 461 9.00 17.10 9.57
CA ALA A 461 10.16 17.60 8.82
C ALA A 461 9.78 17.98 7.38
N ALA A 462 8.96 17.16 6.72
CA ALA A 462 8.44 17.44 5.39
C ALA A 462 7.59 18.73 5.37
N ALA A 463 6.70 18.90 6.35
CA ALA A 463 5.89 20.12 6.46
C ALA A 463 6.77 21.39 6.52
N LEU A 464 7.81 21.37 7.35
CA LEU A 464 8.72 22.52 7.50
C LEU A 464 9.53 22.76 6.24
N ILE A 465 10.20 21.74 5.73
CA ILE A 465 11.19 21.88 4.65
C ILE A 465 10.50 22.17 3.32
N CYS A 466 9.39 21.48 3.01
CA CYS A 466 8.62 21.75 1.79
C CYS A 466 7.92 23.11 1.84
N TYR A 467 7.42 23.55 3.01
CA TYR A 467 6.88 24.89 3.18
C TYR A 467 7.93 25.97 2.85
N ILE A 468 9.14 25.82 3.37
CA ILE A 468 10.26 26.71 3.06
C ILE A 468 10.60 26.66 1.55
N ALA A 469 10.64 25.47 0.95
CA ALA A 469 10.94 25.32 -0.47
C ALA A 469 9.90 26.01 -1.37
N VAL A 470 8.61 25.87 -1.05
CA VAL A 470 7.52 26.55 -1.75
C VAL A 470 7.58 28.08 -1.54
N TRP A 471 7.94 28.53 -0.35
CA TRP A 471 8.14 29.96 -0.09
C TRP A 471 9.33 30.53 -0.87
N LEU A 472 10.46 29.82 -0.92
CA LEU A 472 11.66 30.19 -1.67
C LEU A 472 11.41 30.30 -3.19
N LYS A 473 10.46 29.56 -3.76
CA LYS A 473 10.03 29.70 -5.15
C LYS A 473 9.72 31.16 -5.50
N GLY A 474 9.03 31.88 -4.60
CA GLY A 474 8.72 33.30 -4.78
C GLY A 474 9.95 34.19 -4.84
N LEU A 475 10.99 33.86 -4.07
CA LEU A 475 12.27 34.59 -4.03
C LEU A 475 13.09 34.36 -5.31
N PHE A 476 13.21 33.10 -5.74
CA PHE A 476 13.98 32.74 -6.97
C PHE A 476 13.21 32.96 -8.26
N LYS A 477 11.90 33.19 -8.18
CA LYS A 477 11.03 33.55 -9.31
C LYS A 477 11.03 32.51 -10.46
N TYR A 478 11.30 31.23 -10.20
CA TYR A 478 11.04 30.17 -11.17
C TYR A 478 9.54 29.80 -11.13
N ASP A 479 8.95 29.51 -12.31
CA ASP A 479 7.52 29.30 -12.43
C ASP A 479 7.17 27.81 -12.34
N ASP A 480 7.26 27.25 -11.14
CA ASP A 480 6.68 25.95 -10.79
C ASP A 480 5.19 26.18 -10.50
N SER A 481 4.34 25.79 -11.45
CA SER A 481 2.93 26.23 -11.45
C SER A 481 2.15 25.79 -10.22
N LEU A 482 2.32 24.55 -9.78
CA LEU A 482 1.55 23.95 -8.69
C LEU A 482 2.45 23.36 -7.57
N ASP A 483 3.63 23.93 -7.38
CA ASP A 483 4.59 23.58 -6.34
C ASP A 483 5.12 22.13 -6.40
N ALA A 484 5.09 21.53 -7.61
CA ALA A 484 5.48 20.13 -7.79
C ALA A 484 6.95 19.85 -7.42
N PHE A 485 7.88 20.74 -7.74
CA PHE A 485 9.27 20.62 -7.31
C PHE A 485 9.42 20.74 -5.79
N GLY A 486 8.78 21.76 -5.19
CA GLY A 486 8.86 22.02 -3.76
C GLY A 486 8.33 20.87 -2.91
N VAL A 487 7.24 20.23 -3.36
CA VAL A 487 6.58 19.14 -2.65
C VAL A 487 7.20 17.79 -3.00
N HIS A 488 7.34 17.46 -4.30
CA HIS A 488 7.82 16.13 -4.71
C HIS A 488 9.35 16.05 -4.78
N GLY A 489 10.03 17.01 -5.39
CA GLY A 489 11.49 17.01 -5.51
C GLY A 489 12.20 17.13 -4.17
N ILE A 490 11.88 18.17 -3.43
CA ILE A 490 12.46 18.44 -2.11
C ILE A 490 11.91 17.45 -1.07
N GLY A 491 10.59 17.19 -1.05
CA GLY A 491 9.98 16.24 -0.11
C GLY A 491 10.50 14.83 -0.31
N GLY A 492 10.66 14.37 -1.56
CA GLY A 492 11.24 13.06 -1.88
C GLY A 492 12.70 12.94 -1.45
N PHE A 493 13.51 14.00 -1.67
CA PHE A 493 14.91 14.04 -1.22
C PHE A 493 15.01 13.97 0.29
N VAL A 494 14.25 14.81 1.00
CA VAL A 494 14.21 14.81 2.48
C VAL A 494 13.77 13.44 3.00
N GLY A 495 12.72 12.86 2.42
CA GLY A 495 12.25 11.53 2.80
C GLY A 495 13.30 10.44 2.59
N ALA A 496 13.95 10.41 1.43
CA ALA A 496 15.01 9.46 1.13
C ALA A 496 16.19 9.56 2.12
N VAL A 497 16.61 10.78 2.45
CA VAL A 497 17.69 11.02 3.43
C VAL A 497 17.27 10.61 4.84
N LEU A 498 16.06 10.98 5.27
CA LEU A 498 15.52 10.63 6.58
C LEU A 498 15.27 9.13 6.74
N THR A 499 14.99 8.41 5.65
CA THR A 499 14.95 6.93 5.68
C THR A 499 16.23 6.37 6.27
N GLY A 500 17.39 6.87 5.88
CA GLY A 500 18.67 6.41 6.41
C GLY A 500 18.93 6.71 7.90
N LEU A 501 18.17 7.67 8.47
CA LEU A 501 18.25 7.99 9.88
C LEU A 501 17.30 7.18 10.76
N PHE A 502 16.15 6.77 10.20
CA PHE A 502 15.03 6.16 10.95
C PHE A 502 14.76 4.70 10.58
N CYS A 503 15.42 4.14 9.55
CA CYS A 503 15.21 2.75 9.14
C CYS A 503 15.61 1.76 10.24
N SER A 504 14.84 0.66 10.33
CA SER A 504 15.07 -0.43 11.27
C SER A 504 14.92 -1.80 10.62
N THR A 505 15.88 -2.68 10.89
CA THR A 505 15.83 -4.10 10.49
C THR A 505 14.75 -4.86 11.24
N ALA A 506 14.25 -4.36 12.36
CA ALA A 506 13.09 -4.92 13.06
C ALA A 506 11.80 -4.77 12.25
N ILE A 507 11.67 -3.68 11.48
CA ILE A 507 10.52 -3.44 10.59
C ILE A 507 10.71 -4.16 9.26
N ASN A 508 11.92 -4.08 8.66
CA ASN A 508 12.23 -4.76 7.41
C ASN A 508 13.61 -5.40 7.43
N PRO A 509 13.71 -6.68 7.80
CA PRO A 509 15.00 -7.38 7.86
C PRO A 509 15.77 -7.46 6.54
N GLY A 510 15.05 -7.45 5.41
CA GLY A 510 15.66 -7.50 4.07
C GLY A 510 16.21 -6.16 3.59
N GLY A 511 15.65 -5.04 4.07
CA GLY A 511 15.95 -3.72 3.56
C GLY A 511 17.23 -3.08 4.08
N ALA A 512 17.64 -3.37 5.31
CA ALA A 512 18.80 -2.75 5.91
C ALA A 512 20.08 -3.60 5.83
N SER A 513 20.13 -4.57 4.91
CA SER A 513 21.24 -5.51 4.79
C SER A 513 22.61 -4.85 4.51
N SER A 514 22.61 -3.67 3.90
CA SER A 514 23.84 -2.96 3.49
C SER A 514 24.40 -2.02 4.55
N GLY A 515 23.54 -1.26 5.24
CA GLY A 515 23.94 -0.21 6.17
C GLY A 515 23.57 -0.45 7.64
N GLY A 516 22.71 -1.43 7.93
CA GLY A 516 22.16 -1.66 9.28
C GLY A 516 21.06 -0.67 9.65
N ASP A 517 20.72 -0.63 10.96
CA ASP A 517 19.73 0.29 11.51
C ASP A 517 20.24 1.74 11.44
N GLY A 518 19.31 2.67 11.18
CA GLY A 518 19.59 4.09 11.31
C GLY A 518 19.83 4.49 12.78
N PRO A 519 20.59 5.56 13.04
CA PRO A 519 21.06 5.92 14.38
C PRO A 519 19.93 6.15 15.38
N PHE A 520 18.78 6.64 14.93
CA PHE A 520 17.64 6.86 15.82
C PHE A 520 16.88 5.57 16.12
N ALA A 521 16.70 4.69 15.14
CA ALA A 521 16.08 3.39 15.34
C ALA A 521 16.93 2.51 16.27
N TRP A 522 18.24 2.49 16.07
CA TRP A 522 19.16 1.74 16.92
C TRP A 522 19.16 2.20 18.38
N LYS A 523 19.18 3.52 18.63
CA LYS A 523 19.05 4.06 20.01
C LYS A 523 17.72 3.70 20.63
N TRP A 524 16.64 3.75 19.85
CA TRP A 524 15.32 3.36 20.33
C TRP A 524 15.26 1.86 20.66
N SER A 525 15.83 0.99 19.82
CA SER A 525 15.85 -0.46 20.06
C SER A 525 16.59 -0.79 21.36
N ARG A 526 17.72 -0.14 21.64
CA ARG A 526 18.43 -0.29 22.92
C ARG A 526 17.60 0.18 24.12
N ALA A 527 16.97 1.34 24.02
CA ALA A 527 16.12 1.84 25.09
C ALA A 527 14.93 0.90 25.35
N ARG A 528 14.33 0.36 24.29
CA ARG A 528 13.21 -0.60 24.41
C ARG A 528 13.62 -1.93 25.04
N VAL A 529 14.80 -2.45 24.71
CA VAL A 529 15.33 -3.65 25.35
C VAL A 529 15.54 -3.41 26.86
N GLU A 530 16.07 -2.27 27.26
CA GLU A 530 16.24 -1.95 28.69
C GLU A 530 14.88 -1.75 29.42
N GLU A 531 13.88 -1.27 28.74
CA GLU A 531 12.51 -1.18 29.24
C GLU A 531 11.89 -2.57 29.42
N ILE A 532 11.98 -3.43 28.40
CA ILE A 532 11.48 -4.81 28.45
C ILE A 532 12.18 -5.62 29.57
N LYS A 533 13.47 -5.42 29.79
CA LYS A 533 14.20 -6.07 30.91
C LYS A 533 13.60 -5.74 32.29
N LYS A 534 12.91 -4.61 32.42
CA LYS A 534 12.19 -4.22 33.65
C LYS A 534 10.76 -4.77 33.66
N GLU A 535 10.08 -4.78 32.51
CA GLU A 535 8.69 -5.24 32.36
C GLU A 535 8.56 -6.77 32.42
N LEU A 536 9.52 -7.50 31.84
CA LEU A 536 9.47 -8.97 31.72
C LEU A 536 9.38 -9.70 33.07
N PRO A 537 10.17 -9.34 34.09
CA PRO A 537 10.05 -10.00 35.40
C PRO A 537 8.68 -9.82 36.07
N GLU A 538 8.03 -8.67 35.85
CA GLU A 538 6.68 -8.40 36.34
C GLU A 538 5.63 -9.22 35.59
N ALA A 539 5.79 -9.31 34.24
CA ALA A 539 4.92 -10.16 33.43
C ALA A 539 5.05 -11.65 33.76
N ASP A 540 6.28 -12.14 33.93
CA ASP A 540 6.54 -13.53 34.35
C ASP A 540 5.96 -13.83 35.76
N LYS A 541 6.11 -12.88 36.68
CA LYS A 541 5.51 -13.00 38.02
C LYS A 541 3.98 -13.07 37.96
N LYS A 542 3.36 -12.18 37.14
CA LYS A 542 1.91 -12.19 36.95
C LYS A 542 1.44 -13.51 36.33
N ALA A 543 2.13 -14.00 35.30
CA ALA A 543 1.81 -15.29 34.69
C ALA A 543 1.91 -16.46 35.68
N ALA A 544 2.95 -16.45 36.55
CA ALA A 544 3.12 -17.46 37.58
C ALA A 544 2.05 -17.38 38.70
N GLU A 545 1.61 -16.18 39.07
CA GLU A 545 0.53 -15.95 40.02
C GLU A 545 -0.83 -16.42 39.48
N GLU A 546 -1.13 -16.09 38.22
CA GLU A 546 -2.35 -16.56 37.56
C GLU A 546 -2.36 -18.09 37.40
N ALA A 547 -1.20 -18.69 37.04
CA ALA A 547 -1.07 -20.15 36.92
C ALA A 547 -1.40 -20.88 38.23
N LYS A 548 -1.07 -20.31 39.39
CA LYS A 548 -1.42 -20.92 40.71
C LYS A 548 -2.94 -20.95 40.95
N LYS A 549 -3.69 -20.02 40.34
CA LYS A 549 -5.15 -19.99 40.48
C LYS A 549 -5.85 -21.18 39.78
N LEU A 550 -5.13 -21.91 38.93
CA LEU A 550 -5.64 -23.10 38.25
C LEU A 550 -5.74 -24.32 39.16
N ASP A 551 -4.98 -24.37 40.26
CA ASP A 551 -4.88 -25.58 41.10
C ASP A 551 -6.22 -25.95 41.75
N GLU A 552 -6.99 -24.97 42.20
CA GLU A 552 -8.29 -25.21 42.85
C GLU A 552 -9.37 -25.64 41.85
N PRO A 553 -9.60 -24.94 40.70
CA PRO A 553 -10.54 -25.42 39.69
C PRO A 553 -10.18 -26.79 39.13
N LYS A 554 -8.89 -27.10 38.91
CA LYS A 554 -8.45 -28.42 38.43
C LYS A 554 -8.84 -29.51 39.39
N LYS A 555 -8.63 -29.34 40.72
CA LYS A 555 -9.02 -30.31 41.76
C LYS A 555 -10.52 -30.54 41.74
N LYS A 556 -11.34 -29.49 41.61
CA LYS A 556 -12.80 -29.61 41.54
C LYS A 556 -13.26 -30.39 40.31
N VAL A 557 -12.63 -30.16 39.16
CA VAL A 557 -12.92 -30.93 37.95
C VAL A 557 -12.50 -32.37 38.09
N GLU A 558 -11.33 -32.68 38.67
CA GLU A 558 -10.86 -34.04 38.92
C GLU A 558 -11.80 -34.80 39.90
N GLU A 559 -12.29 -34.13 40.97
CA GLU A 559 -13.28 -34.71 41.87
C GLU A 559 -14.63 -34.98 41.20
N ALA A 560 -15.06 -34.07 40.30
CA ALA A 560 -16.29 -34.25 39.51
C ALA A 560 -16.15 -35.38 38.48
N GLU A 561 -15.00 -35.50 37.82
CA GLU A 561 -14.69 -36.58 36.87
C GLU A 561 -14.68 -37.95 37.58
N LYS A 562 -14.15 -38.03 38.81
CA LYS A 562 -14.19 -39.24 39.63
C LYS A 562 -15.62 -39.63 39.96
N LYS A 563 -16.49 -38.65 40.33
CA LYS A 563 -17.91 -38.93 40.62
C LYS A 563 -18.65 -39.45 39.39
N VAL A 564 -18.35 -38.93 38.20
CA VAL A 564 -18.91 -39.43 36.94
C VAL A 564 -18.45 -40.88 36.68
N ALA A 565 -17.16 -41.17 36.87
CA ALA A 565 -16.61 -42.51 36.65
C ALA A 565 -17.24 -43.54 37.63
N ASP A 566 -17.41 -43.16 38.93
CA ASP A 566 -18.06 -44.01 39.93
C ASP A 566 -19.52 -44.28 39.58
N ALA A 567 -20.28 -43.27 39.10
CA ALA A 567 -21.66 -43.40 38.66
C ALA A 567 -21.78 -44.24 37.37
N GLU A 568 -20.88 -44.12 36.41
CA GLU A 568 -20.82 -44.96 35.22
C GLU A 568 -20.56 -46.44 35.58
N ALA A 569 -19.67 -46.70 36.55
CA ALA A 569 -19.44 -48.06 37.03
C ALA A 569 -20.66 -48.66 37.73
N GLU A 570 -21.43 -47.85 38.47
CA GLU A 570 -22.66 -48.28 39.14
C GLU A 570 -23.75 -48.61 38.13
N VAL A 571 -23.98 -47.75 37.11
CA VAL A 571 -24.91 -48.01 36.02
C VAL A 571 -24.55 -49.30 35.28
N LYS A 572 -23.27 -49.51 34.97
CA LYS A 572 -22.80 -50.70 34.28
C LYS A 572 -23.05 -51.97 35.12
N LYS A 573 -22.75 -51.95 36.44
CA LYS A 573 -22.94 -53.08 37.37
C LYS A 573 -24.42 -53.48 37.46
N ILE A 574 -25.35 -52.51 37.53
CA ILE A 574 -26.79 -52.76 37.57
C ILE A 574 -27.31 -53.30 36.24
N THR A 575 -26.83 -52.76 35.13
CA THR A 575 -27.20 -53.21 33.78
C THR A 575 -26.71 -54.64 33.50
N ASP A 576 -25.48 -54.98 33.88
CA ASP A 576 -24.92 -56.31 33.74
C ASP A 576 -25.68 -57.36 34.61
N ALA A 577 -26.27 -56.91 35.74
CA ALA A 577 -27.11 -57.70 36.61
C ALA A 577 -28.58 -57.78 36.11
N LYS A 578 -28.96 -57.24 34.98
CA LYS A 578 -30.33 -57.11 34.45
C LYS A 578 -31.33 -56.47 35.42
N GLY A 579 -30.85 -55.54 36.24
CA GLY A 579 -31.63 -54.72 37.16
C GLY A 579 -32.14 -53.46 36.52
N ASP A 580 -33.10 -52.77 37.22
CA ASP A 580 -33.54 -51.44 36.77
C ASP A 580 -32.50 -50.37 37.13
N ALA A 581 -31.90 -49.81 36.12
CA ALA A 581 -30.81 -48.81 36.21
C ALA A 581 -31.34 -47.34 36.13
N ALA A 582 -32.62 -47.09 36.17
CA ALA A 582 -33.20 -45.77 35.96
C ALA A 582 -32.71 -44.71 36.97
N GLU A 583 -32.63 -45.08 38.28
CA GLU A 583 -32.14 -44.19 39.34
C GLU A 583 -30.64 -43.97 39.25
N ALA A 584 -29.86 -45.00 38.90
CA ALA A 584 -28.41 -44.88 38.70
C ALA A 584 -28.08 -44.01 37.47
N THR A 585 -28.86 -44.11 36.40
CA THR A 585 -28.74 -43.27 35.19
C THR A 585 -29.02 -41.79 35.50
N LYS A 586 -30.04 -41.54 36.34
CA LYS A 586 -30.33 -40.16 36.80
C LYS A 586 -29.19 -39.58 37.63
N LYS A 587 -28.54 -40.34 38.52
CA LYS A 587 -27.36 -39.92 39.26
C LYS A 587 -26.17 -39.65 38.34
N LEU A 588 -26.00 -40.44 37.30
CA LEU A 588 -24.97 -40.21 36.29
C LEU A 588 -25.19 -38.89 35.53
N ASP A 589 -26.42 -38.58 35.09
CA ASP A 589 -26.75 -37.34 34.42
C ASP A 589 -26.54 -36.12 35.34
N GLU A 590 -26.88 -36.23 36.64
CA GLU A 590 -26.60 -35.18 37.62
C GLU A 590 -25.10 -34.99 37.84
N ALA A 591 -24.31 -36.06 37.88
CA ALA A 591 -22.85 -36.00 38.02
C ALA A 591 -22.19 -35.38 36.76
N LYS A 592 -22.67 -35.72 35.54
CA LYS A 592 -22.20 -35.12 34.30
C LYS A 592 -22.51 -33.64 34.23
N LYS A 593 -23.69 -33.22 34.66
CA LYS A 593 -24.05 -31.81 34.74
C LYS A 593 -23.16 -31.05 35.72
N ALA A 594 -22.86 -31.62 36.90
CA ALA A 594 -21.96 -31.01 37.86
C ALA A 594 -20.53 -30.90 37.33
N LEU A 595 -20.07 -31.86 36.52
CA LEU A 595 -18.78 -31.80 35.86
C LEU A 595 -18.72 -30.64 34.81
N ASP A 596 -19.77 -30.45 34.02
CA ASP A 596 -19.85 -29.37 33.06
C ASP A 596 -19.91 -27.99 33.75
N ASP A 597 -20.59 -27.88 34.87
CA ASP A 597 -20.63 -26.66 35.68
C ASP A 597 -19.25 -26.31 36.31
N GLU A 598 -18.42 -27.31 36.69
CA GLU A 598 -17.06 -27.08 37.21
C GLU A 598 -16.01 -26.86 36.06
N LYS A 599 -16.24 -27.37 34.88
CA LYS A 599 -15.35 -27.12 33.71
C LYS A 599 -15.37 -25.68 33.24
N LYS A 600 -16.47 -24.96 33.40
CA LYS A 600 -16.60 -23.57 32.95
C LYS A 600 -15.70 -22.60 33.70
N PRO A 601 -15.67 -22.60 35.09
CA PRO A 601 -14.73 -21.78 35.82
C PRO A 601 -13.25 -22.14 35.52
N LEU A 602 -12.93 -23.41 35.28
CA LEU A 602 -11.59 -23.84 34.90
C LEU A 602 -11.19 -23.23 33.56
N ALA A 603 -12.08 -23.20 32.55
CA ALA A 603 -11.83 -22.62 31.24
C ALA A 603 -11.61 -21.09 31.31
N ASP A 604 -12.38 -20.39 32.13
CA ASP A 604 -12.24 -18.94 32.33
C ASP A 604 -10.89 -18.59 32.98
N VAL A 605 -10.47 -19.32 34.00
CA VAL A 605 -9.16 -19.12 34.66
C VAL A 605 -8.02 -19.50 33.69
N GLN A 606 -8.18 -20.59 32.93
CA GLN A 606 -7.18 -21.00 31.92
C GLN A 606 -6.97 -19.91 30.85
N ALA A 607 -8.04 -19.27 30.39
CA ALA A 607 -7.95 -18.19 29.42
C ALA A 607 -7.13 -16.98 29.94
N VAL A 608 -7.29 -16.64 31.24
CA VAL A 608 -6.51 -15.58 31.90
C VAL A 608 -5.03 -15.95 32.02
N VAL A 609 -4.76 -17.21 32.38
CA VAL A 609 -3.37 -17.72 32.45
C VAL A 609 -2.70 -17.72 31.09
N ASP A 610 -3.41 -18.17 30.06
CA ASP A 610 -2.89 -18.21 28.69
C ASP A 610 -2.60 -16.77 28.16
N ASP A 611 -3.43 -15.79 28.47
CA ASP A 611 -3.23 -14.38 28.10
C ASP A 611 -2.00 -13.79 28.84
N ALA A 612 -1.85 -14.03 30.13
CA ALA A 612 -0.70 -13.57 30.89
C ALA A 612 0.61 -14.21 30.38
N ALA A 613 0.59 -15.51 30.11
CA ALA A 613 1.74 -16.24 29.55
C ALA A 613 2.08 -15.76 28.12
N ALA A 614 1.06 -15.48 27.31
CA ALA A 614 1.25 -14.92 25.97
C ALA A 614 1.89 -13.53 26.02
N THR A 615 1.50 -12.70 26.99
CA THR A 615 2.08 -11.36 27.21
C THR A 615 3.56 -11.47 27.58
N ALA A 616 3.92 -12.28 28.56
CA ALA A 616 5.32 -12.49 28.96
C ALA A 616 6.17 -13.04 27.80
N LYS A 617 5.63 -14.00 27.06
CA LYS A 617 6.28 -14.56 25.88
C LYS A 617 6.48 -13.52 24.78
N SER A 618 5.48 -12.68 24.51
CA SER A 618 5.56 -11.62 23.50
C SER A 618 6.67 -10.62 23.84
N LEU A 619 6.78 -10.18 25.09
CA LEU A 619 7.85 -9.30 25.57
C LEU A 619 9.23 -9.95 25.40
N LYS A 620 9.36 -11.22 25.74
CA LYS A 620 10.61 -11.97 25.58
C LYS A 620 11.00 -12.07 24.09
N ASP A 621 10.07 -12.47 23.23
CA ASP A 621 10.30 -12.60 21.78
C ASP A 621 10.67 -11.25 21.16
N GLU A 622 10.08 -10.13 21.63
CA GLU A 622 10.44 -8.77 21.23
C GLU A 622 11.87 -8.44 21.67
N SER A 623 12.20 -8.68 22.94
CA SER A 623 13.53 -8.45 23.50
C SER A 623 14.62 -9.22 22.74
N ASP A 624 14.40 -10.51 22.52
CA ASP A 624 15.35 -11.39 21.83
C ASP A 624 15.61 -10.92 20.38
N LYS A 625 14.56 -10.51 19.66
CA LYS A 625 14.69 -9.93 18.31
C LYS A 625 15.47 -8.63 18.31
N LEU A 626 15.16 -7.70 19.21
CA LEU A 626 15.85 -6.41 19.29
C LEU A 626 17.30 -6.58 19.74
N GLN A 627 17.57 -7.47 20.68
CA GLN A 627 18.92 -7.78 21.15
C GLN A 627 19.79 -8.38 20.02
N ALA A 628 19.23 -9.33 19.24
CA ALA A 628 19.93 -9.91 18.09
C ALA A 628 20.28 -8.86 17.01
N ILE A 629 19.45 -7.83 16.82
CA ILE A 629 19.71 -6.71 15.93
C ILE A 629 20.86 -5.85 16.49
N ILE A 630 20.84 -5.55 17.78
CA ILE A 630 21.85 -4.76 18.47
C ILE A 630 23.21 -5.47 18.39
N ASP A 631 23.26 -6.75 18.74
CA ASP A 631 24.48 -7.56 18.72
C ASP A 631 25.09 -7.63 17.31
N LYS A 632 24.27 -7.87 16.30
CA LYS A 632 24.71 -7.89 14.90
C LYS A 632 25.27 -6.56 14.42
N GLN A 633 24.81 -5.44 14.96
CA GLN A 633 25.32 -4.11 14.63
C GLN A 633 26.59 -3.78 15.41
N ASP A 634 26.64 -4.18 16.68
CA ASP A 634 27.83 -4.01 17.54
C ASP A 634 29.01 -4.88 17.05
N ASP A 635 28.76 -6.13 16.62
CA ASP A 635 29.78 -7.02 16.03
C ASP A 635 30.38 -6.43 14.75
N LYS A 636 29.57 -5.79 13.91
CA LYS A 636 30.06 -5.12 12.69
C LYS A 636 30.94 -3.90 12.99
N GLU A 637 30.75 -3.27 14.13
CA GLU A 637 31.60 -2.15 14.60
C GLU A 637 32.95 -2.65 15.09
N HIS A 638 33.06 -3.89 15.57
CA HIS A 638 34.28 -4.49 16.16
C HIS A 638 35.19 -5.20 15.14
N ASP A 639 34.63 -5.72 14.02
CA ASP A 639 35.35 -6.59 13.08
C ASP A 639 36.23 -5.84 12.04
N GLY A 640 36.64 -4.61 12.29
CA GLY A 640 37.76 -3.86 11.66
C GLY A 640 37.89 -3.83 10.13
N LYS A 641 37.17 -4.70 9.36
CA LYS A 641 37.30 -4.83 7.90
C LYS A 641 36.23 -4.06 7.14
N ASP A 642 35.04 -3.86 7.73
CA ASP A 642 33.99 -3.03 7.17
C ASP A 642 33.35 -2.19 8.29
N LYS A 643 33.99 -1.07 8.66
CA LYS A 643 33.44 -0.13 9.64
C LYS A 643 32.18 0.53 9.13
N LYS A 644 31.05 -0.17 9.17
CA LYS A 644 29.73 0.40 8.92
C LYS A 644 29.17 0.94 10.23
N GLY A 645 29.52 2.16 10.58
CA GLY A 645 28.99 2.85 11.74
C GLY A 645 27.46 3.14 11.58
N PRO A 646 26.77 3.58 12.65
CA PRO A 646 25.32 3.81 12.68
C PRO A 646 24.81 4.82 11.65
N TYR A 647 25.69 5.66 11.08
CA TYR A 647 25.36 6.59 9.99
C TYR A 647 25.61 6.03 8.59
N SER A 648 25.98 4.75 8.46
CA SER A 648 26.31 4.15 7.15
C SER A 648 25.15 4.24 6.18
N GLN A 649 23.96 3.85 6.65
CA GLN A 649 22.75 3.90 5.82
C GLN A 649 22.36 5.34 5.44
N PHE A 650 22.56 6.29 6.34
CA PHE A 650 22.35 7.72 6.03
C PHE A 650 23.19 8.18 4.85
N PHE A 651 24.50 7.88 4.85
CA PHE A 651 25.38 8.28 3.74
C PHE A 651 25.06 7.54 2.43
N ILE A 652 24.63 6.28 2.50
CA ILE A 652 24.13 5.56 1.33
C ILE A 652 22.93 6.30 0.74
N GLN A 653 21.97 6.67 1.57
CA GLN A 653 20.76 7.38 1.15
C GLN A 653 21.07 8.77 0.54
N VAL A 654 21.98 9.52 1.15
CA VAL A 654 22.43 10.82 0.61
C VAL A 654 23.04 10.64 -0.78
N LYS A 655 23.93 9.64 -0.97
CA LYS A 655 24.53 9.35 -2.28
C LYS A 655 23.48 8.96 -3.30
N ALA A 656 22.62 8.02 -2.97
CA ALA A 656 21.58 7.52 -3.87
C ALA A 656 20.58 8.62 -4.27
N ALA A 657 20.09 9.41 -3.32
CA ALA A 657 19.21 10.54 -3.59
C ALA A 657 19.88 11.61 -4.45
N SER A 658 21.16 11.94 -4.19
CA SER A 658 21.91 12.93 -4.98
C SER A 658 22.16 12.47 -6.41
N ILE A 659 22.45 11.18 -6.63
CA ILE A 659 22.57 10.60 -7.97
C ILE A 659 21.24 10.69 -8.70
N SER A 660 20.14 10.32 -8.04
CA SER A 660 18.80 10.40 -8.62
C SER A 660 18.41 11.83 -8.99
N VAL A 661 18.73 12.82 -8.14
CA VAL A 661 18.55 14.25 -8.41
C VAL A 661 19.30 14.67 -9.68
N GLY A 662 20.59 14.39 -9.75
CA GLY A 662 21.45 14.78 -10.89
C GLY A 662 21.00 14.11 -12.19
N PHE A 663 20.75 12.80 -12.14
CA PHE A 663 20.30 12.02 -13.29
C PHE A 663 18.95 12.51 -13.79
N ALA A 664 17.94 12.61 -12.93
CA ALA A 664 16.59 13.02 -13.31
C ALA A 664 16.58 14.45 -13.85
N PHE A 665 17.31 15.37 -13.23
CA PHE A 665 17.39 16.76 -13.69
C PHE A 665 18.02 16.87 -15.08
N VAL A 666 19.21 16.32 -15.26
CA VAL A 666 19.99 16.46 -16.51
C VAL A 666 19.27 15.79 -17.68
N VAL A 667 18.84 14.52 -17.49
CA VAL A 667 18.16 13.80 -18.56
C VAL A 667 16.81 14.45 -18.90
N SER A 668 16.04 14.90 -17.89
CA SER A 668 14.77 15.60 -18.14
C SER A 668 14.98 16.93 -18.88
N ALA A 669 16.02 17.71 -18.56
CA ALA A 669 16.31 18.94 -19.30
C ALA A 669 16.61 18.66 -20.79
N ILE A 670 17.38 17.61 -21.06
CA ILE A 670 17.65 17.16 -22.43
C ILE A 670 16.36 16.73 -23.12
N LEU A 671 15.49 15.96 -22.45
CA LEU A 671 14.24 15.49 -23.03
C LEU A 671 13.23 16.60 -23.27
N VAL A 672 13.18 17.63 -22.43
CA VAL A 672 12.36 18.84 -22.68
C VAL A 672 12.82 19.54 -23.96
N LEU A 673 14.14 19.73 -24.13
CA LEU A 673 14.70 20.31 -25.34
C LEU A 673 14.45 19.43 -26.57
N LEU A 674 14.68 18.13 -26.44
CA LEU A 674 14.44 17.15 -27.50
C LEU A 674 12.97 17.15 -27.95
N THR A 675 12.03 17.13 -26.97
CA THR A 675 10.60 17.23 -27.28
C THR A 675 10.27 18.54 -28.02
N HIS A 676 10.86 19.65 -27.59
CA HIS A 676 10.68 20.93 -28.26
C HIS A 676 11.15 20.88 -29.72
N VAL A 677 12.29 20.23 -30.00
CA VAL A 677 12.80 20.03 -31.36
C VAL A 677 11.91 19.10 -32.17
N ILE A 678 11.54 17.92 -31.63
CA ILE A 678 10.68 16.94 -32.31
C ILE A 678 9.33 17.55 -32.68
N THR A 679 8.79 18.42 -31.84
CA THR A 679 7.50 19.08 -32.05
C THR A 679 7.63 20.42 -32.79
N LEU A 680 8.77 20.67 -33.43
CA LEU A 680 9.04 21.86 -34.23
C LEU A 680 8.76 23.17 -33.47
N GLY A 681 9.14 23.24 -32.21
CA GLY A 681 8.94 24.41 -31.38
C GLY A 681 7.57 24.48 -30.68
N ASN A 682 6.69 23.50 -30.91
CA ASN A 682 5.30 23.50 -30.41
C ASN A 682 5.11 22.83 -29.03
N PHE A 683 6.17 22.60 -28.27
CA PHE A 683 6.00 22.04 -26.95
C PHE A 683 5.29 23.00 -25.98
N SER A 684 5.68 24.26 -25.98
CA SER A 684 4.98 25.31 -25.22
C SER A 684 3.82 25.91 -25.99
N THR A 685 2.78 26.30 -25.25
CA THR A 685 1.64 27.03 -25.81
C THR A 685 2.04 28.46 -26.26
N SER A 686 1.31 29.03 -27.20
CA SER A 686 1.47 30.44 -27.55
C SER A 686 0.88 31.35 -26.46
N LYS A 687 1.29 32.63 -26.40
CA LYS A 687 0.65 33.60 -25.50
C LYS A 687 -0.84 33.77 -25.76
N LYS A 688 -1.25 33.63 -27.03
CA LYS A 688 -2.64 33.69 -27.43
C LYS A 688 -3.45 32.56 -26.82
N ASP A 689 -2.96 31.31 -26.98
CA ASP A 689 -3.63 30.12 -26.46
C ASP A 689 -3.68 30.16 -24.90
N GLU A 690 -2.61 30.62 -24.27
CA GLU A 690 -2.61 30.80 -22.81
C GLU A 690 -3.61 31.87 -22.35
N THR A 691 -3.80 32.93 -23.15
CA THR A 691 -4.79 33.99 -22.85
C THR A 691 -6.21 33.50 -23.07
N GLU A 692 -6.44 32.75 -24.14
CA GLU A 692 -7.73 32.15 -24.50
C GLU A 692 -8.12 31.05 -23.46
N GLY A 693 -7.19 30.19 -23.13
CA GLY A 693 -7.34 29.06 -22.22
C GLY A 693 -7.13 27.75 -22.96
N LEU A 694 -6.45 26.81 -22.26
CA LEU A 694 -6.05 25.52 -22.86
C LEU A 694 -7.22 24.55 -23.00
N ASP A 695 -8.28 24.67 -22.20
CA ASP A 695 -9.49 23.87 -22.35
C ASP A 695 -10.09 24.06 -23.76
N HIS A 696 -10.13 25.30 -24.22
CA HIS A 696 -10.64 25.62 -25.55
C HIS A 696 -9.59 25.40 -26.66
N SER A 697 -8.36 25.90 -26.49
CA SER A 697 -7.34 25.88 -27.54
C SER A 697 -6.76 24.50 -27.82
N GLU A 698 -6.72 23.60 -26.85
CA GLU A 698 -6.17 22.24 -27.01
C GLU A 698 -7.27 21.18 -27.18
N HIS A 699 -8.46 21.38 -26.59
CA HIS A 699 -9.53 20.37 -26.56
C HIS A 699 -10.84 20.80 -27.19
N GLY A 700 -11.02 22.12 -27.47
CA GLY A 700 -12.28 22.65 -28.02
C GLY A 700 -13.46 22.61 -27.08
N GLU A 701 -13.20 22.41 -25.78
CA GLU A 701 -14.18 22.16 -24.72
C GLU A 701 -14.05 23.19 -23.59
N VAL A 702 -15.01 23.21 -22.69
CA VAL A 702 -15.00 24.07 -21.50
C VAL A 702 -15.29 23.21 -20.29
N GLY A 703 -14.39 23.21 -19.33
CA GLY A 703 -14.50 22.36 -18.13
C GLY A 703 -15.68 22.72 -17.21
N PHE A 704 -16.08 23.98 -17.18
CA PHE A 704 -17.24 24.47 -16.38
C PHE A 704 -18.12 25.40 -17.23
N ASP A 705 -19.26 24.92 -17.70
CA ASP A 705 -20.28 25.73 -18.36
C ASP A 705 -21.31 26.21 -17.32
N PHE A 706 -21.14 27.42 -16.84
CA PHE A 706 -22.14 28.08 -15.97
C PHE A 706 -23.16 28.91 -16.76
N GLY A 707 -23.35 28.61 -18.03
CA GLY A 707 -24.34 29.26 -18.87
C GLY A 707 -23.98 30.69 -19.35
N PHE A 708 -22.74 31.14 -19.11
CA PHE A 708 -22.30 32.49 -19.49
C PHE A 708 -21.44 32.55 -20.76
N ALA A 709 -21.11 31.42 -21.39
CA ALA A 709 -20.19 31.34 -22.53
C ALA A 709 -20.77 30.75 -23.82
N THR A 710 -22.03 30.33 -23.85
CA THR A 710 -22.55 29.52 -24.98
C THR A 710 -22.95 30.30 -26.22
N GLU A 711 -23.00 31.64 -26.22
CA GLU A 711 -23.33 32.38 -27.45
C GLU A 711 -22.13 32.62 -28.39
N THR A 712 -20.88 32.45 -27.94
CA THR A 712 -19.70 32.74 -28.78
C THR A 712 -19.16 31.52 -29.54
N ILE A 713 -19.50 30.29 -29.19
CA ILE A 713 -18.89 29.07 -29.77
C ILE A 713 -19.72 28.48 -30.94
N ARG A 714 -20.99 28.87 -31.14
CA ARG A 714 -21.82 28.38 -32.24
C ARG A 714 -21.68 29.14 -33.57
N ALA A 715 -20.78 30.11 -33.67
CA ALA A 715 -20.55 30.93 -34.88
C ALA A 715 -19.39 30.42 -35.79
N GLY A 716 -19.20 29.11 -35.87
CA GLY A 716 -18.09 28.49 -36.63
C GLY A 716 -18.51 27.66 -37.83
N THR A 717 -19.68 27.84 -38.44
CA THR A 717 -19.97 27.38 -39.82
C THR A 717 -21.13 28.17 -40.39
N SER A 718 -20.86 29.09 -41.25
CA SER A 718 -21.52 29.51 -42.51
C SER A 718 -21.46 31.00 -42.74
N GLU A 719 -20.86 31.35 -43.89
CA GLU A 719 -20.97 32.49 -44.78
C GLU A 719 -20.91 33.95 -44.29
N PRO A 720 -20.20 34.81 -45.01
CA PRO A 720 -20.00 36.22 -44.64
C PRO A 720 -21.22 37.06 -45.00
N ARG A 721 -21.94 37.53 -44.02
CA ARG A 721 -22.91 38.59 -44.19
C ARG A 721 -22.36 39.86 -43.56
N ALA A 722 -22.00 40.81 -44.43
CA ALA A 722 -21.63 42.14 -44.05
C ALA A 722 -22.72 42.79 -43.20
N ALA A 723 -22.40 43.16 -41.99
CA ALA A 723 -23.12 44.13 -41.21
C ALA A 723 -22.14 44.86 -40.30
N THR A 724 -21.91 46.09 -40.60
CA THR A 724 -21.19 47.07 -39.83
C THR A 724 -21.80 47.23 -38.44
N SER A 725 -21.07 46.84 -37.38
CA SER A 725 -21.35 47.26 -35.99
C SER A 725 -20.08 47.81 -35.38
N PRO A 726 -20.11 48.91 -34.68
CA PRO A 726 -18.93 49.52 -34.08
C PRO A 726 -18.47 48.65 -32.88
N LYS A 727 -17.25 48.11 -33.01
CA LYS A 727 -16.51 47.51 -31.90
C LYS A 727 -16.14 48.60 -30.93
N GLY A 728 -17.02 48.87 -29.91
CA GLY A 728 -16.73 49.74 -28.79
C GLY A 728 -16.52 48.89 -27.55
N ASN A 729 -15.33 48.91 -26.96
CA ASN A 729 -15.05 48.49 -25.60
C ASN A 729 -15.69 49.55 -24.65
N GLY A 730 -17.00 49.88 -24.86
CA GLY A 730 -17.73 50.97 -24.23
C GLY A 730 -17.92 50.72 -22.74
N ARG A 731 -17.42 51.65 -21.96
CA ARG A 731 -17.87 51.82 -20.60
C ARG A 731 -19.11 52.72 -20.63
N PHE A 732 -20.14 52.37 -19.85
CA PHE A 732 -21.35 53.19 -19.73
C PHE A 732 -21.55 53.54 -18.29
N GLU A 733 -22.04 54.79 -18.06
CA GLU A 733 -22.50 55.22 -16.76
C GLU A 733 -24.03 55.36 -16.82
N VAL A 734 -24.70 54.74 -15.86
CA VAL A 734 -26.14 54.88 -15.65
C VAL A 734 -26.37 55.70 -14.37
N SER A 735 -26.89 56.89 -14.55
CA SER A 735 -27.22 57.79 -13.43
C SER A 735 -28.73 57.76 -13.19
N VAL A 736 -29.12 57.95 -11.93
CA VAL A 736 -30.51 58.04 -11.55
C VAL A 736 -30.71 59.41 -10.85
N ASP A 737 -31.50 60.24 -11.49
CA ASP A 737 -31.73 61.59 -10.99
C ASP A 737 -32.69 61.59 -9.80
N GLY A 738 -32.44 62.51 -8.84
CA GLY A 738 -33.30 62.69 -7.66
C GLY A 738 -33.22 61.55 -6.62
N VAL A 739 -32.11 60.80 -6.63
CA VAL A 739 -31.83 59.68 -5.68
C VAL A 739 -30.64 60.06 -4.80
N THR A 740 -30.68 59.74 -3.54
CA THR A 740 -29.53 59.89 -2.65
C THR A 740 -28.53 58.73 -2.84
N HIS A 741 -27.27 58.99 -2.50
CA HIS A 741 -26.26 57.94 -2.52
C HIS A 741 -26.62 56.70 -1.66
N ALA A 742 -27.33 56.94 -0.53
CA ALA A 742 -27.77 55.88 0.37
C ALA A 742 -28.82 54.94 -0.27
N GLU A 743 -29.82 55.56 -0.97
CA GLU A 743 -30.83 54.76 -1.71
C GLU A 743 -30.22 53.95 -2.84
N LEU A 744 -29.28 54.53 -3.61
CA LEU A 744 -28.61 53.84 -4.71
C LEU A 744 -27.67 52.76 -4.20
N LYS A 745 -27.03 52.98 -3.01
CA LYS A 745 -26.22 51.98 -2.34
C LYS A 745 -27.02 50.75 -1.88
N THR A 746 -28.28 50.95 -1.50
CA THR A 746 -29.18 49.82 -1.17
C THR A 746 -29.48 49.01 -2.39
N VAL A 747 -29.74 49.63 -3.55
CA VAL A 747 -29.90 48.90 -4.82
C VAL A 747 -28.59 48.23 -5.26
N TRP A 748 -27.45 48.88 -5.07
CA TRP A 748 -26.14 48.33 -5.32
C TRP A 748 -25.86 47.08 -4.49
N ASN A 749 -26.14 47.14 -3.18
CA ASN A 749 -25.95 46.01 -2.29
C ASN A 749 -26.84 44.82 -2.69
N ALA A 750 -28.09 45.11 -3.08
CA ALA A 750 -28.97 44.08 -3.63
C ALA A 750 -28.44 43.48 -4.94
N LEU A 751 -27.82 44.29 -5.81
CA LEU A 751 -27.14 43.83 -7.04
C LEU A 751 -25.88 42.99 -6.77
N CYS A 752 -25.19 43.23 -5.64
CA CYS A 752 -23.99 42.49 -5.25
C CYS A 752 -24.25 41.23 -4.40
N GLN A 753 -25.52 40.99 -4.01
CA GLN A 753 -25.92 39.80 -3.25
C GLN A 753 -27.01 39.01 -3.99
N PRO A 754 -26.61 38.15 -4.92
CA PRO A 754 -27.55 37.41 -5.78
C PRO A 754 -28.46 36.43 -5.03
N SER A 755 -28.14 36.08 -3.78
CA SER A 755 -28.97 35.26 -2.92
C SER A 755 -30.30 35.86 -2.56
N ASP A 756 -30.42 37.21 -2.59
CA ASP A 756 -31.63 37.91 -2.18
C ASP A 756 -32.69 38.01 -3.29
N HIS A 757 -32.32 37.73 -4.54
CA HIS A 757 -33.20 37.87 -5.73
C HIS A 757 -33.01 36.79 -6.80
N PRO A 758 -33.01 35.49 -6.47
CA PRO A 758 -32.68 34.44 -7.41
C PRO A 758 -33.69 34.27 -8.57
N ALA A 759 -34.86 34.90 -8.48
CA ALA A 759 -35.95 34.71 -9.46
C ALA A 759 -36.16 35.89 -10.44
N ASP A 760 -35.36 36.96 -10.36
CA ASP A 760 -35.52 38.11 -11.28
C ASP A 760 -34.54 37.98 -12.47
N PRO A 761 -35.03 37.67 -13.69
CA PRO A 761 -34.14 37.48 -14.84
C PRO A 761 -33.40 38.75 -15.28
N ASN A 762 -33.92 39.94 -14.99
CA ASN A 762 -33.24 41.21 -15.27
C ASN A 762 -32.06 41.41 -14.31
N PHE A 763 -32.21 41.04 -13.04
CA PHE A 763 -31.14 41.06 -12.07
C PHE A 763 -30.00 40.17 -12.47
N LEU A 764 -30.28 38.92 -12.77
CA LEU A 764 -29.26 37.91 -13.20
C LEU A 764 -28.53 38.31 -14.49
N ALA A 765 -29.21 39.00 -15.39
CA ALA A 765 -28.60 39.45 -16.65
C ALA A 765 -27.68 40.66 -16.45
N VAL A 766 -27.94 41.53 -15.47
CA VAL A 766 -27.21 42.79 -15.24
C VAL A 766 -26.07 42.64 -14.23
N TYR A 767 -26.24 41.78 -13.21
CA TYR A 767 -25.30 41.61 -12.11
C TYR A 767 -23.83 41.39 -12.56
N PRO A 768 -23.52 40.54 -13.52
CA PRO A 768 -22.11 40.30 -13.91
C PRO A 768 -21.42 41.50 -14.59
N HIS A 769 -22.17 42.44 -15.07
CA HIS A 769 -21.72 43.60 -15.86
C HIS A 769 -21.58 44.88 -15.05
N VAL A 770 -22.17 44.94 -13.84
CA VAL A 770 -22.06 46.10 -12.95
C VAL A 770 -20.70 46.07 -12.27
N THR A 771 -19.85 47.07 -12.54
CA THR A 771 -18.46 47.07 -12.03
C THR A 771 -18.26 47.92 -10.80
N THR A 772 -18.91 49.07 -10.76
CA THR A 772 -18.76 50.02 -9.61
C THR A 772 -19.97 50.89 -9.44
N LEU A 773 -20.19 51.36 -8.20
CA LEU A 773 -21.08 52.44 -7.86
C LEU A 773 -20.25 53.68 -7.46
N SER A 774 -20.43 54.78 -8.10
CA SER A 774 -19.77 56.08 -7.77
C SER A 774 -20.78 57.19 -7.66
N GLY A 775 -20.98 57.74 -6.48
CA GLY A 775 -22.01 58.75 -6.22
C GLY A 775 -23.41 58.21 -6.47
N THR A 776 -24.08 58.76 -7.48
CA THR A 776 -25.42 58.36 -7.94
C THR A 776 -25.40 57.60 -9.28
N LYS A 777 -24.26 56.98 -9.62
CA LYS A 777 -24.02 56.34 -10.94
C LYS A 777 -23.54 54.90 -10.81
N PHE A 778 -24.12 54.04 -11.63
CA PHE A 778 -23.55 52.69 -11.88
C PHE A 778 -22.62 52.73 -13.11
N ARG A 779 -21.50 51.98 -13.04
CA ARG A 779 -20.65 51.70 -14.18
C ARG A 779 -20.84 50.28 -14.67
N LEU A 780 -21.07 50.14 -15.95
CA LEU A 780 -21.26 48.87 -16.64
C LEU A 780 -20.08 48.59 -17.58
N ARG A 781 -19.69 47.33 -17.72
CA ARG A 781 -18.63 46.88 -18.61
C ARG A 781 -19.00 45.57 -19.31
N GLY A 782 -18.86 45.55 -20.65
CA GLY A 782 -19.02 44.35 -21.48
C GLY A 782 -20.47 44.02 -21.82
N GLY A 783 -20.70 43.08 -22.72
CA GLY A 783 -22.00 42.56 -23.14
C GLY A 783 -22.69 43.36 -24.26
N ASP A 784 -23.93 42.99 -24.61
CA ASP A 784 -24.81 43.77 -25.51
C ASP A 784 -25.35 44.98 -24.74
N HIS A 785 -24.78 46.13 -25.04
CA HIS A 785 -25.03 47.36 -24.34
C HIS A 785 -26.51 47.80 -24.35
N ALA A 786 -27.20 47.67 -25.47
CA ALA A 786 -28.60 48.07 -25.56
C ALA A 786 -29.53 47.20 -24.77
N ALA A 787 -29.36 45.90 -24.82
CA ALA A 787 -30.13 44.92 -24.07
C ALA A 787 -29.82 45.02 -22.57
N LEU A 788 -28.53 45.20 -22.19
CA LEU A 788 -28.09 45.33 -20.81
C LEU A 788 -28.64 46.61 -20.15
N ILE A 789 -28.60 47.75 -20.84
CA ILE A 789 -29.16 49.01 -20.37
C ILE A 789 -30.68 48.88 -20.16
N ALA A 790 -31.40 48.32 -21.15
CA ALA A 790 -32.85 48.10 -21.05
C ALA A 790 -33.24 47.21 -19.81
N LYS A 791 -32.48 46.17 -19.57
CA LYS A 791 -32.66 45.30 -18.41
C LYS A 791 -32.38 46.02 -17.08
N LEU A 792 -31.28 46.83 -17.04
CA LEU A 792 -30.95 47.63 -15.84
C LEU A 792 -31.99 48.73 -15.59
N GLU A 793 -32.45 49.39 -16.62
CA GLU A 793 -33.53 50.36 -16.54
C GLU A 793 -34.82 49.74 -15.97
N THR A 794 -35.20 48.58 -16.46
CA THR A 794 -36.36 47.82 -15.96
C THR A 794 -36.22 47.47 -14.48
N LEU A 795 -35.06 47.04 -14.08
CA LEU A 795 -34.76 46.73 -12.67
C LEU A 795 -34.79 47.97 -11.78
N LEU A 796 -34.16 49.08 -12.23
CA LEU A 796 -34.15 50.34 -11.50
C LEU A 796 -35.54 50.97 -11.40
N LYS A 797 -36.35 50.95 -12.46
CA LYS A 797 -37.76 51.41 -12.45
C LYS A 797 -38.61 50.62 -11.46
N LYS A 798 -38.36 49.34 -11.33
CA LYS A 798 -39.03 48.46 -10.36
C LYS A 798 -38.64 48.79 -8.90
N ARG A 799 -37.37 49.14 -8.66
CA ARG A 799 -36.81 49.35 -7.33
C ARG A 799 -36.89 50.83 -6.88
N LEU A 800 -36.92 51.75 -7.83
CA LEU A 800 -36.94 53.19 -7.61
C LEU A 800 -38.06 53.81 -8.47
N PRO A 801 -39.36 53.58 -8.17
CA PRO A 801 -40.44 54.02 -8.99
C PRO A 801 -40.49 55.54 -9.04
N GLY A 802 -40.75 56.11 -10.23
CA GLY A 802 -40.86 57.57 -10.43
C GLY A 802 -39.56 58.33 -10.58
N LYS A 803 -38.39 57.70 -10.55
CA LYS A 803 -37.05 58.30 -10.75
C LYS A 803 -36.64 58.28 -12.20
N ALA A 804 -36.04 59.35 -12.69
CA ALA A 804 -35.52 59.44 -14.06
C ALA A 804 -34.17 58.74 -14.15
N ILE A 805 -34.03 57.87 -15.14
CA ILE A 805 -32.80 57.08 -15.39
C ILE A 805 -32.15 57.66 -16.63
N LYS A 806 -30.88 58.07 -16.52
CA LYS A 806 -30.11 58.66 -17.64
C LYS A 806 -28.87 57.78 -17.91
N VAL A 807 -28.71 57.37 -19.12
CA VAL A 807 -27.55 56.55 -19.58
C VAL A 807 -26.62 57.43 -20.41
N THR A 808 -25.35 57.46 -20.02
CA THR A 808 -24.31 58.18 -20.74
C THR A 808 -23.11 57.26 -21.05
N PRO A 809 -22.49 57.37 -22.23
CA PRO A 809 -21.18 56.75 -22.43
C PRO A 809 -20.18 57.25 -21.40
N ALA A 810 -19.37 56.37 -20.80
CA ALA A 810 -18.40 56.75 -19.78
C ALA A 810 -17.00 56.91 -20.33
#